data_eb2263ab11f9a5967af632ad4ffd76c3
#
_entry.id   eb2263ab11f9a5967af632ad4ffd76c3
#
_cell.length_a   1.000
_cell.length_b   1.000
_cell.length_c   1.000
_cell.angle_alpha   90.00
_cell.angle_beta   90.00
_cell.angle_gamma   90.00
#
_symmetry.space_group_name_H-M   'P 1'
#
loop_
_entity.id
_entity.type
_entity.pdbx_description
1 polymer ?
#
loop_
_entity_poly.entity_id
_entity_poly.type
_entity_poly.pdbx_seq_one_letter_code
_entity_poly.pdbx_strand_id
1 'polypeptide(L)'
;MITLLLSTIFLSDTIATEPQRLDEVVVVSRRQGGKRSAKGQVASIDEHLQELNHVELVRRGSYAWEPMVNNMQTERLSTTIDGMKIFYACTDKMDPVTSYVESGNLQSISLNSGLDGNPQATGNIGGALDLRLRKAGFDADPYTATATAGYEANGHLQVYGADGAYSSHSVYVNGGAFYRHADNYKAGGGEKLDFSQFQKVNAFVNGGLRLAEHDMTEATFIFDRATDVGYPALNMDVAKAEAFITSLSYKHLFQDNRLESWETKVYYNHITHVMDDTKRPDVEIHMDMPGKSWTAGAYSLLTGSFGQHQAQLNIDGYYNRLFADMTMYPGGAAPMYMVTWPDVGTLNVGAALTVNIRLSSASSLRLSGKLSWQHQRLNNDEGYKALSVFFPGMKQQYHQTTGRIAASYQLSMVNGQWSIGAGWGSRAPTVTEAYGYYLNNTFDQYDYIGNPRLKNESAIELNTGYQWSMFNVQWSMALDANAFFFSNYIIGQFETRLSPMTVAAEGVKVYGNIDHATIANASLSAEWKPVRGLRWSAKGTYSLGRDDEGENLPLIAPLSYQSRLSYSFGTLSLQAEVKGHVRQAKYGKKYGETETAAWTILNLSANYQWSMFNGQCSIRFGVENLFDKYYATYADWCHIPQKGRNIYMNLSFEL
;
A
#
# COMPACT_ATOMS: atom_id res chain seq x y z
N MET A 1 -58.63 -12.57 29.59
CA MET A 1 -58.65 -11.36 30.43
C MET A 1 -57.27 -11.18 31.00
N ILE A 2 -56.45 -10.39 30.33
CA ILE A 2 -55.60 -9.31 30.79
C ILE A 2 -54.99 -8.73 29.52
N THR A 3 -55.60 -7.64 29.11
CA THR A 3 -55.20 -6.72 28.05
C THR A 3 -54.57 -5.51 28.73
N LEU A 4 -53.69 -4.83 28.02
CA LEU A 4 -53.11 -3.50 28.26
C LEU A 4 -51.83 -3.50 29.12
N LEU A 5 -50.77 -2.85 28.66
CA LEU A 5 -50.61 -1.49 28.13
C LEU A 5 -49.30 -1.37 27.36
N LEU A 6 -49.39 -1.15 26.07
CA LEU A 6 -48.36 -0.52 25.25
C LEU A 6 -48.69 0.96 25.18
N SER A 7 -48.05 1.77 26.00
CA SER A 7 -48.03 3.21 25.81
C SER A 7 -46.87 3.59 24.94
N THR A 8 -47.17 3.92 23.74
CA THR A 8 -46.36 4.63 22.74
C THR A 8 -45.81 5.93 23.31
N ILE A 9 -44.53 6.02 23.44
CA ILE A 9 -43.83 7.31 23.48
C ILE A 9 -43.15 7.46 22.13
N PHE A 10 -43.81 8.15 21.22
CA PHE A 10 -43.20 8.78 20.06
C PHE A 10 -42.48 10.03 20.58
N LEU A 11 -41.19 9.93 20.80
CA LEU A 11 -40.30 11.08 20.75
C LEU A 11 -39.78 11.17 19.33
N SER A 12 -40.39 12.04 18.57
CA SER A 12 -39.90 12.53 17.29
C SER A 12 -38.70 13.43 17.57
N ASP A 13 -37.50 12.83 17.67
CA ASP A 13 -36.29 13.58 17.41
C ASP A 13 -36.16 13.68 15.89
N THR A 14 -36.59 14.81 15.36
CA THR A 14 -36.17 15.31 14.07
C THR A 14 -34.68 15.61 14.16
N ILE A 15 -33.86 14.57 13.98
CA ILE A 15 -32.48 14.77 13.56
C ILE A 15 -32.59 15.39 12.17
N ALA A 16 -32.32 16.68 12.08
CA ALA A 16 -32.04 17.35 10.83
C ALA A 16 -30.86 16.57 10.20
N THR A 17 -31.18 15.69 9.27
CA THR A 17 -30.19 15.13 8.36
C THR A 17 -29.73 16.29 7.50
N GLU A 18 -28.62 16.94 7.90
CA GLU A 18 -27.83 17.66 6.92
C GLU A 18 -27.61 16.70 5.74
N PRO A 19 -27.78 17.16 4.50
CA PRO A 19 -27.47 16.33 3.35
C PRO A 19 -26.02 15.92 3.50
N GLN A 20 -25.76 14.66 3.88
CA GLN A 20 -24.44 14.08 3.77
C GLN A 20 -24.04 14.29 2.32
N ARG A 21 -23.18 15.28 2.07
CA ARG A 21 -22.40 15.33 0.84
C ARG A 21 -21.80 13.95 0.71
N LEU A 22 -22.11 13.28 -0.37
CA LEU A 22 -21.46 12.04 -0.77
C LEU A 22 -20.02 12.41 -1.12
N ASP A 23 -19.18 12.55 -0.10
CA ASP A 23 -17.76 12.58 -0.26
C ASP A 23 -17.40 11.26 -0.93
N GLU A 24 -16.91 11.38 -2.17
CA GLU A 24 -16.48 10.32 -3.06
C GLU A 24 -17.07 8.95 -2.74
N VAL A 25 -18.08 8.56 -3.48
CA VAL A 25 -18.61 7.20 -3.46
C VAL A 25 -17.48 6.29 -3.95
N VAL A 26 -16.65 5.83 -3.02
CA VAL A 26 -15.83 4.65 -3.23
C VAL A 26 -16.82 3.51 -3.33
N VAL A 27 -17.28 3.24 -4.56
CA VAL A 27 -18.09 2.08 -4.83
C VAL A 27 -17.19 0.88 -4.69
N VAL A 28 -17.55 0.10 -3.72
CA VAL A 28 -17.29 -1.31 -3.56
C VAL A 28 -15.83 -1.74 -3.58
N SER A 29 -15.05 -1.22 -2.77
CA SER A 29 -14.41 -2.03 -1.77
C SER A 29 -14.94 -1.45 -0.49
N ARG A 30 -15.69 -2.20 0.26
CA ARG A 30 -16.36 -1.78 1.48
C ARG A 30 -15.61 -0.65 2.14
N ARG A 31 -16.33 0.43 2.54
CA ARG A 31 -15.88 1.24 3.68
C ARG A 31 -15.62 0.26 4.83
N GLN A 32 -14.44 -0.28 4.89
CA GLN A 32 -13.84 -0.62 6.15
C GLN A 32 -13.58 0.73 6.77
N GLY A 33 -14.47 1.18 7.62
CA GLY A 33 -14.20 2.26 8.54
C GLY A 33 -12.85 1.93 9.12
N GLY A 34 -11.83 2.79 8.89
CA GLY A 34 -10.44 2.45 9.05
C GLY A 34 -10.22 1.72 10.38
N LYS A 35 -9.98 0.41 10.30
CA LYS A 35 -9.50 -0.34 11.44
C LYS A 35 -8.09 0.17 11.66
N ARG A 36 -7.96 1.05 12.64
CA ARG A 36 -6.64 1.53 13.04
C ARG A 36 -5.92 0.38 13.72
N SER A 37 -4.63 0.26 13.48
CA SER A 37 -3.76 -0.63 14.26
C SER A 37 -4.01 -0.45 15.77
N ALA A 38 -3.88 -1.51 16.53
CA ALA A 38 -3.98 -1.46 18.00
C ALA A 38 -2.99 -0.46 18.62
N LYS A 39 -1.86 -0.18 17.95
CA LYS A 39 -0.86 0.82 18.37
C LYS A 39 -1.27 2.28 18.10
N GLY A 40 -2.32 2.51 17.29
CA GLY A 40 -2.84 3.86 17.00
C GLY A 40 -1.91 4.70 16.13
N GLN A 41 -1.75 5.98 16.46
CA GLN A 41 -0.99 6.94 15.63
C GLN A 41 0.52 6.66 15.58
N VAL A 42 1.07 5.92 16.54
CA VAL A 42 2.50 5.52 16.54
C VAL A 42 2.77 4.27 15.71
N ALA A 43 1.73 3.57 15.24
CA ALA A 43 1.88 2.45 14.32
C ALA A 43 2.57 2.90 13.02
N SER A 44 3.34 2.01 12.41
CA SER A 44 3.86 2.24 11.05
C SER A 44 2.72 2.17 10.02
N ILE A 45 2.97 2.67 8.83
CA ILE A 45 2.03 2.51 7.70
C ILE A 45 1.80 1.01 7.41
N ASP A 46 2.85 0.21 7.50
CA ASP A 46 2.81 -1.24 7.27
C ASP A 46 1.82 -1.92 8.22
N GLU A 47 1.82 -1.55 9.52
CA GLU A 47 0.88 -2.07 10.52
C GLU A 47 -0.57 -1.65 10.24
N HIS A 48 -0.80 -0.49 9.63
CA HIS A 48 -2.13 -0.08 9.19
C HIS A 48 -2.58 -0.83 7.94
N LEU A 49 -1.66 -1.08 7.00
CA LEU A 49 -1.94 -1.82 5.78
C LEU A 49 -2.34 -3.26 6.05
N GLN A 50 -1.74 -3.93 7.04
CA GLN A 50 -2.12 -5.29 7.46
C GLN A 50 -3.58 -5.41 7.95
N GLU A 51 -4.19 -4.32 8.36
CA GLU A 51 -5.60 -4.31 8.77
C GLU A 51 -6.58 -4.28 7.58
N LEU A 52 -6.10 -4.01 6.37
CA LEU A 52 -6.91 -3.97 5.16
C LEU A 52 -7.19 -5.41 4.64
N ASN A 53 -8.32 -5.58 3.95
CA ASN A 53 -8.62 -6.86 3.30
C ASN A 53 -7.76 -7.03 2.05
N HIS A 54 -7.33 -8.27 1.79
CA HIS A 54 -6.54 -8.64 0.63
C HIS A 54 -5.20 -7.91 0.51
N VAL A 55 -4.70 -7.33 1.61
CA VAL A 55 -3.36 -6.74 1.68
C VAL A 55 -2.46 -7.66 2.49
N GLU A 56 -1.35 -8.02 1.90
CA GLU A 56 -0.24 -8.75 2.50
C GLU A 56 1.04 -7.92 2.30
N LEU A 57 2.07 -8.18 3.07
CA LEU A 57 3.29 -7.38 3.04
C LEU A 57 4.52 -8.27 2.85
N VAL A 58 5.31 -7.98 1.83
CA VAL A 58 6.63 -8.58 1.63
C VAL A 58 7.62 -7.90 2.57
N ARG A 59 8.30 -8.70 3.38
CA ARG A 59 9.23 -8.21 4.38
C ARG A 59 10.65 -8.69 4.11
N ARG A 60 11.58 -7.74 4.06
CA ARG A 60 13.02 -7.99 3.90
C ARG A 60 13.83 -7.61 5.15
N GLY A 61 13.19 -6.85 6.06
CA GLY A 61 13.74 -6.36 7.32
C GLY A 61 12.65 -5.82 8.24
N SER A 62 13.01 -5.06 9.26
CA SER A 62 12.05 -4.45 10.20
C SER A 62 11.46 -3.14 9.72
N TYR A 63 11.94 -2.59 8.61
CA TYR A 63 11.53 -1.31 8.03
C TYR A 63 10.99 -1.47 6.62
N ALA A 64 9.96 -0.66 6.27
CA ALA A 64 9.46 -0.43 4.92
C ALA A 64 9.06 -1.72 4.17
N TRP A 65 7.91 -2.28 4.53
CA TRP A 65 7.41 -3.51 3.92
C TRP A 65 6.65 -3.21 2.62
N GLU A 66 6.94 -3.98 1.58
CA GLU A 66 6.30 -3.81 0.27
C GLU A 66 4.85 -4.34 0.29
N PRO A 67 3.83 -3.51 -0.04
CA PRO A 67 2.45 -3.98 -0.08
C PRO A 67 2.18 -4.86 -1.30
N MET A 68 1.48 -5.95 -1.06
CA MET A 68 0.80 -6.77 -2.07
C MET A 68 -0.71 -6.64 -1.90
N VAL A 69 -1.42 -6.50 -2.99
CA VAL A 69 -2.89 -6.52 -3.00
C VAL A 69 -3.36 -7.65 -3.89
N ASN A 70 -4.29 -8.47 -3.41
CA ASN A 70 -4.76 -9.66 -4.11
C ASN A 70 -3.63 -10.64 -4.50
N ASN A 71 -2.58 -10.76 -3.67
CA ASN A 71 -1.34 -11.51 -3.93
C ASN A 71 -0.56 -11.00 -5.17
N MET A 72 -0.70 -9.75 -5.50
CA MET A 72 0.04 -9.08 -6.57
C MET A 72 0.98 -8.04 -5.98
N GLN A 73 2.24 -8.08 -6.39
CA GLN A 73 3.28 -7.15 -5.97
C GLN A 73 3.11 -5.78 -6.64
N THR A 74 3.96 -4.84 -6.27
CA THR A 74 3.92 -3.41 -6.66
C THR A 74 3.95 -3.15 -8.17
N GLU A 75 4.45 -4.08 -9.00
CA GLU A 75 4.39 -3.97 -10.47
C GLU A 75 2.96 -3.94 -11.01
N ARG A 76 2.02 -4.55 -10.29
CA ARG A 76 0.60 -4.65 -10.65
C ARG A 76 -0.28 -3.71 -9.83
N LEU A 77 0.33 -2.86 -8.98
CA LEU A 77 -0.36 -1.89 -8.14
C LEU A 77 -0.10 -0.46 -8.61
N SER A 78 -1.02 0.43 -8.32
CA SER A 78 -0.78 1.87 -8.40
C SER A 78 -0.80 2.44 -6.99
N THR A 79 0.36 2.84 -6.47
CA THR A 79 0.47 3.53 -5.19
C THR A 79 0.68 5.01 -5.42
N THR A 80 -0.11 5.84 -4.73
CA THR A 80 -0.05 7.31 -4.78
C THR A 80 -0.04 7.89 -3.37
N ILE A 81 0.52 9.08 -3.23
CA ILE A 81 0.39 9.91 -2.03
C ILE A 81 -0.41 11.15 -2.43
N ASP A 82 -1.63 11.29 -1.91
CA ASP A 82 -2.57 12.39 -2.22
C ASP A 82 -2.77 12.57 -3.75
N GLY A 83 -2.89 11.44 -4.48
CA GLY A 83 -3.02 11.39 -5.93
C GLY A 83 -1.73 11.58 -6.72
N MET A 84 -0.60 11.89 -6.09
CA MET A 84 0.69 12.06 -6.73
C MET A 84 1.32 10.70 -7.06
N LYS A 85 1.75 10.48 -8.30
CA LYS A 85 2.49 9.28 -8.70
C LYS A 85 3.95 9.41 -8.30
N ILE A 86 4.45 8.39 -7.59
CA ILE A 86 5.81 8.33 -7.07
C ILE A 86 6.40 6.98 -7.45
N PHE A 87 7.69 6.97 -7.77
CA PHE A 87 8.45 5.75 -8.03
C PHE A 87 9.63 5.68 -7.04
N TYR A 88 9.81 4.51 -6.43
CA TYR A 88 10.96 4.22 -5.57
C TYR A 88 12.27 4.21 -6.38
N ALA A 89 13.40 4.34 -5.68
CA ALA A 89 14.73 4.41 -6.29
C ALA A 89 15.58 3.15 -6.06
N CYS A 90 15.04 2.15 -5.39
CA CYS A 90 15.72 0.90 -5.05
C CYS A 90 15.30 -0.26 -5.95
N THR A 91 16.26 -0.95 -6.56
CA THR A 91 16.01 -2.15 -7.39
C THR A 91 15.34 -3.27 -6.61
N ASP A 92 15.65 -3.40 -5.32
CA ASP A 92 15.14 -4.42 -4.42
C ASP A 92 13.91 -3.97 -3.61
N LYS A 93 13.34 -2.80 -3.94
CA LYS A 93 12.13 -2.24 -3.32
C LYS A 93 12.23 -2.11 -1.79
N MET A 94 13.40 -1.75 -1.28
CA MET A 94 13.64 -1.53 0.14
C MET A 94 12.96 -0.25 0.66
N ASP A 95 12.53 0.65 -0.24
CA ASP A 95 11.87 1.91 0.04
C ASP A 95 10.54 2.04 -0.75
N PRO A 96 9.54 1.17 -0.51
CA PRO A 96 8.27 1.28 -1.19
C PRO A 96 7.62 2.64 -0.91
N VAL A 97 6.78 3.12 -1.83
CA VAL A 97 6.14 4.45 -1.75
C VAL A 97 5.42 4.70 -0.41
N THR A 98 4.94 3.64 0.22
CA THR A 98 4.29 3.68 1.54
C THR A 98 5.22 4.12 2.67
N SER A 99 6.52 3.99 2.48
CA SER A 99 7.52 4.37 3.49
C SER A 99 7.80 5.88 3.58
N TYR A 100 7.37 6.69 2.61
CA TYR A 100 7.65 8.14 2.59
C TYR A 100 6.68 9.00 3.40
N VAL A 101 5.73 8.38 4.08
CA VAL A 101 4.77 9.05 4.96
C VAL A 101 4.71 8.38 6.34
N GLU A 102 4.09 9.07 7.29
CA GLU A 102 3.84 8.59 8.64
C GLU A 102 2.33 8.58 8.94
N SER A 103 1.90 7.73 9.87
CA SER A 103 0.50 7.64 10.26
C SER A 103 -0.09 8.98 10.69
N GLY A 104 0.71 9.81 11.34
CA GLY A 104 0.27 11.13 11.83
C GLY A 104 0.04 12.15 10.72
N ASN A 105 0.65 12.00 9.53
CA ASN A 105 0.39 12.91 8.42
C ASN A 105 -0.70 12.41 7.45
N LEU A 106 -1.31 11.25 7.75
CA LEU A 106 -2.39 10.70 6.93
C LEU A 106 -3.76 10.95 7.54
N GLN A 107 -4.71 11.32 6.70
CA GLN A 107 -6.13 11.31 7.00
C GLN A 107 -6.70 9.90 6.83
N SER A 108 -6.33 9.23 5.75
CA SER A 108 -6.82 7.89 5.43
C SER A 108 -5.89 7.14 4.47
N ILE A 109 -6.02 5.83 4.49
CA ILE A 109 -5.46 4.93 3.49
C ILE A 109 -6.65 4.41 2.68
N SER A 110 -6.69 4.74 1.39
CA SER A 110 -7.73 4.33 0.46
C SER A 110 -7.22 3.20 -0.42
N LEU A 111 -7.89 2.05 -0.37
CA LEU A 111 -7.60 0.91 -1.24
C LEU A 111 -8.80 0.63 -2.13
N ASN A 112 -8.59 0.72 -3.45
CA ASN A 112 -9.49 0.20 -4.45
C ASN A 112 -8.90 -1.10 -4.98
N SER A 113 -9.51 -2.22 -4.60
CA SER A 113 -9.06 -3.55 -5.01
C SER A 113 -9.45 -3.82 -6.46
N GLY A 114 -8.55 -4.45 -7.22
CA GLY A 114 -8.80 -4.89 -8.58
C GLY A 114 -8.88 -3.76 -9.62
N LEU A 115 -9.61 -4.05 -10.70
CA LEU A 115 -9.68 -3.21 -11.90
C LEU A 115 -10.61 -2.00 -11.77
N ASP A 116 -11.56 -2.01 -10.84
CA ASP A 116 -12.44 -0.85 -10.57
C ASP A 116 -11.73 0.23 -9.72
N GLY A 117 -10.49 0.50 -10.05
CA GLY A 117 -9.60 1.37 -9.29
C GLY A 117 -9.90 2.86 -9.39
N ASN A 118 -9.05 3.65 -8.73
CA ASN A 118 -9.07 5.11 -8.74
C ASN A 118 -8.91 5.65 -10.18
N PRO A 119 -9.67 6.67 -10.62
CA PRO A 119 -9.49 7.30 -11.94
C PRO A 119 -8.08 7.87 -12.16
N GLN A 120 -7.36 8.24 -11.10
CA GLN A 120 -5.98 8.72 -11.17
C GLN A 120 -4.95 7.58 -11.31
N ALA A 121 -5.32 6.32 -11.01
CA ALA A 121 -4.41 5.19 -11.07
C ALA A 121 -4.11 4.77 -12.51
N THR A 122 -2.85 4.51 -12.80
CA THR A 122 -2.37 3.98 -14.10
C THR A 122 -1.69 2.64 -13.91
N GLY A 123 -1.88 1.74 -14.89
CA GLY A 123 -1.15 0.48 -14.95
C GLY A 123 -1.45 -0.51 -13.83
N ASN A 124 -2.60 -0.40 -13.16
CA ASN A 124 -2.99 -1.29 -12.09
C ASN A 124 -3.92 -2.41 -12.59
N ILE A 125 -3.62 -3.63 -12.17
CA ILE A 125 -4.51 -4.79 -12.30
C ILE A 125 -4.97 -5.25 -10.91
N GLY A 126 -4.03 -5.31 -9.95
CA GLY A 126 -4.28 -5.77 -8.59
C GLY A 126 -5.03 -4.78 -7.71
N GLY A 127 -4.91 -3.48 -8.01
CA GLY A 127 -5.58 -2.43 -7.26
C GLY A 127 -4.82 -1.11 -7.22
N ALA A 128 -5.45 -0.11 -6.60
CA ALA A 128 -4.90 1.22 -6.38
C ALA A 128 -4.91 1.57 -4.89
N LEU A 129 -3.76 1.94 -4.37
CA LEU A 129 -3.55 2.39 -3.00
C LEU A 129 -3.24 3.88 -3.01
N ASP A 130 -4.06 4.69 -2.34
CA ASP A 130 -3.82 6.13 -2.17
C ASP A 130 -3.70 6.48 -0.69
N LEU A 131 -2.55 7.08 -0.34
CA LEU A 131 -2.22 7.56 1.00
C LEU A 131 -2.63 9.02 1.10
N ARG A 132 -3.84 9.30 1.60
CA ARG A 132 -4.41 10.63 1.65
C ARG A 132 -3.87 11.41 2.82
N LEU A 133 -3.27 12.57 2.53
CA LEU A 133 -2.69 13.45 3.53
C LEU A 133 -3.78 14.13 4.37
N ARG A 134 -3.47 14.30 5.65
CA ARG A 134 -4.28 15.10 6.56
C ARG A 134 -4.04 16.59 6.30
N LYS A 135 -5.10 17.30 6.01
CA LYS A 135 -5.11 18.76 5.83
C LYS A 135 -6.05 19.36 6.86
N ALA A 136 -5.68 20.51 7.41
CA ALA A 136 -6.49 21.20 8.41
C ALA A 136 -7.86 21.63 7.84
N GLY A 137 -7.87 22.04 6.56
CA GLY A 137 -9.06 22.58 5.93
C GLY A 137 -9.35 24.03 6.34
N PHE A 138 -10.32 24.64 5.68
CA PHE A 138 -10.81 26.00 6.01
C PHE A 138 -11.98 25.91 6.99
N ASP A 139 -12.15 26.93 7.83
CA ASP A 139 -13.25 27.04 8.80
C ASP A 139 -13.32 25.84 9.78
N ALA A 140 -12.20 25.18 10.04
CA ALA A 140 -12.04 24.15 11.07
C ALA A 140 -11.66 24.78 12.42
N ASP A 141 -11.36 23.94 13.42
CA ASP A 141 -10.88 24.41 14.71
C ASP A 141 -9.64 25.29 14.53
N PRO A 142 -9.61 26.53 15.11
CA PRO A 142 -8.58 27.50 14.83
C PRO A 142 -7.17 27.00 15.12
N TYR A 143 -7.00 26.18 16.13
CA TYR A 143 -5.73 25.60 16.51
C TYR A 143 -5.93 24.16 16.94
N THR A 144 -5.15 23.25 16.36
CA THR A 144 -5.05 21.88 16.82
C THR A 144 -3.60 21.49 16.99
N ALA A 145 -3.30 20.64 17.94
CA ALA A 145 -1.96 20.11 18.14
C ALA A 145 -2.03 18.65 18.59
N THR A 146 -1.12 17.85 18.09
CA THR A 146 -1.00 16.44 18.49
C THR A 146 0.45 16.15 18.86
N ALA A 147 0.66 15.47 19.98
CA ALA A 147 1.96 14.94 20.36
C ALA A 147 1.83 13.43 20.63
N THR A 148 2.77 12.68 20.13
CA THR A 148 2.79 11.21 20.28
C THR A 148 4.16 10.73 20.72
N ALA A 149 4.18 9.73 21.61
CA ALA A 149 5.39 9.03 22.02
C ALA A 149 5.10 7.53 22.12
N GLY A 150 5.99 6.70 21.60
CA GLY A 150 5.85 5.25 21.62
C GLY A 150 7.17 4.56 21.95
N TYR A 151 7.07 3.42 22.62
CA TYR A 151 8.20 2.56 22.93
C TYR A 151 7.81 1.08 22.80
N GLU A 152 8.68 0.31 22.16
CA GLU A 152 8.60 -1.16 22.09
C GLU A 152 9.85 -1.77 22.73
N ALA A 153 9.66 -2.75 23.60
CA ALA A 153 10.77 -3.37 24.33
C ALA A 153 11.63 -4.27 23.44
N ASN A 154 11.04 -4.93 22.43
CA ASN A 154 11.76 -5.78 21.52
C ASN A 154 12.32 -4.97 20.34
N GLY A 155 13.64 -4.80 20.31
CA GLY A 155 14.34 -3.92 19.38
C GLY A 155 14.34 -2.45 19.80
N HIS A 156 13.94 -2.12 21.03
CA HIS A 156 13.97 -0.76 21.62
C HIS A 156 13.43 0.32 20.68
N LEU A 157 12.37 0.00 19.91
CA LEU A 157 11.79 0.97 18.99
C LEU A 157 11.25 2.16 19.78
N GLN A 158 11.70 3.34 19.40
CA GLN A 158 11.25 4.64 19.89
C GLN A 158 10.57 5.39 18.76
N VAL A 159 9.41 5.96 19.06
CA VAL A 159 8.64 6.78 18.11
C VAL A 159 8.26 8.08 18.79
N TYR A 160 8.60 9.20 18.20
CA TYR A 160 8.20 10.52 18.64
C TYR A 160 7.58 11.28 17.49
N GLY A 161 6.47 11.95 17.73
CA GLY A 161 5.79 12.75 16.72
C GLY A 161 5.13 13.96 17.34
N ALA A 162 5.16 15.06 16.61
CA ALA A 162 4.40 16.26 16.94
C ALA A 162 3.91 16.90 15.65
N ASP A 163 2.66 17.32 15.64
CA ASP A 163 2.07 18.08 14.57
C ASP A 163 1.09 19.13 15.11
N GLY A 164 0.84 20.14 14.32
CA GLY A 164 -0.10 21.18 14.65
C GLY A 164 -0.73 21.78 13.42
N ALA A 165 -1.85 22.46 13.62
CA ALA A 165 -2.57 23.14 12.57
C ALA A 165 -3.13 24.48 13.03
N TYR A 166 -3.23 25.39 12.07
CA TYR A 166 -3.99 26.64 12.15
C TYR A 166 -5.02 26.65 11.03
N SER A 167 -6.25 27.02 11.35
CA SER A 167 -7.33 27.18 10.39
C SER A 167 -8.06 28.49 10.59
N SER A 168 -8.42 29.11 9.49
CA SER A 168 -9.29 30.28 9.40
C SER A 168 -10.17 30.18 8.15
N HIS A 169 -11.00 31.19 7.93
CA HIS A 169 -11.84 31.26 6.72
C HIS A 169 -11.01 31.31 5.43
N SER A 170 -9.89 32.02 5.43
CA SER A 170 -9.11 32.29 4.21
C SER A 170 -7.85 31.46 4.08
N VAL A 171 -7.29 30.98 5.18
CA VAL A 171 -5.99 30.28 5.21
C VAL A 171 -6.02 29.14 6.21
N TYR A 172 -5.42 28.04 5.83
CA TYR A 172 -5.00 27.03 6.78
C TYR A 172 -3.54 26.62 6.55
N VAL A 173 -2.88 26.18 7.61
CA VAL A 173 -1.55 25.56 7.56
C VAL A 173 -1.54 24.43 8.57
N ASN A 174 -1.03 23.27 8.18
CA ASN A 174 -0.71 22.21 9.13
C ASN A 174 0.63 21.57 8.79
N GLY A 175 1.34 21.16 9.82
CA GLY A 175 2.63 20.54 9.64
C GLY A 175 3.10 19.81 10.89
N GLY A 176 4.10 18.96 10.72
CA GLY A 176 4.62 18.17 11.81
C GLY A 176 5.89 17.42 11.43
N ALA A 177 6.46 16.77 12.45
CA ALA A 177 7.65 15.94 12.30
C ALA A 177 7.53 14.68 13.15
N PHE A 178 8.12 13.60 12.64
CA PHE A 178 8.17 12.29 13.26
C PHE A 178 9.58 11.73 13.23
N TYR A 179 9.96 11.06 14.31
CA TYR A 179 11.23 10.35 14.44
C TYR A 179 10.97 8.92 14.88
N ARG A 180 11.63 7.97 14.24
CA ARG A 180 11.65 6.55 14.62
C ARG A 180 13.08 6.07 14.71
N HIS A 181 13.37 5.27 15.74
CA HIS A 181 14.64 4.59 15.91
C HIS A 181 14.40 3.21 16.49
N ALA A 182 15.00 2.19 15.90
CA ALA A 182 14.97 0.82 16.40
C ALA A 182 16.36 0.19 16.37
N ASP A 183 16.68 -0.54 17.40
CA ASP A 183 17.81 -1.48 17.45
C ASP A 183 17.42 -2.81 16.78
N ASN A 184 18.39 -3.72 16.70
CA ASN A 184 18.14 -5.09 16.26
C ASN A 184 17.14 -5.80 17.18
N TYR A 185 16.11 -6.41 16.62
CA TYR A 185 15.10 -7.12 17.39
C TYR A 185 15.49 -8.58 17.66
N LYS A 186 14.75 -9.21 18.57
CA LYS A 186 14.85 -10.63 18.89
C LYS A 186 13.63 -11.38 18.35
N ALA A 187 13.89 -12.50 17.69
CA ALA A 187 12.88 -13.48 17.30
C ALA A 187 12.37 -14.26 18.53
N GLY A 188 11.34 -15.09 18.33
CA GLY A 188 10.87 -16.00 19.36
C GLY A 188 11.99 -16.93 19.83
N GLY A 189 12.06 -17.16 21.17
CA GLY A 189 13.15 -17.89 21.79
C GLY A 189 14.39 -17.03 22.08
N GLY A 190 14.34 -15.73 21.78
CA GLY A 190 15.38 -14.75 22.16
C GLY A 190 16.55 -14.62 21.19
N GLU A 191 16.52 -15.28 20.04
CA GLU A 191 17.52 -15.15 18.99
C GLU A 191 17.53 -13.72 18.44
N LYS A 192 18.70 -13.05 18.50
CA LYS A 192 18.87 -11.70 17.96
C LYS A 192 19.01 -11.75 16.44
N LEU A 193 18.21 -10.98 15.74
CA LEU A 193 18.33 -10.81 14.30
C LEU A 193 19.21 -9.59 14.01
N ASP A 194 20.46 -9.82 13.65
CA ASP A 194 21.37 -8.75 13.26
C ASP A 194 20.92 -8.09 11.95
N PHE A 195 21.34 -6.85 11.73
CA PHE A 195 20.95 -6.03 10.59
C PHE A 195 19.43 -5.82 10.48
N SER A 196 18.76 -5.59 11.61
CA SER A 196 17.34 -5.28 11.65
C SER A 196 17.03 -3.92 12.30
N GLN A 197 18.06 -3.12 12.58
CA GLN A 197 17.97 -1.75 13.08
C GLN A 197 17.55 -0.77 11.98
N PHE A 198 17.01 0.40 12.38
CA PHE A 198 16.77 1.51 11.47
C PHE A 198 16.58 2.84 12.22
N GLN A 199 16.79 3.93 11.50
CA GLN A 199 16.47 5.28 11.94
C GLN A 199 15.74 6.02 10.84
N LYS A 200 14.68 6.78 11.19
CA LYS A 200 13.88 7.54 10.24
C LYS A 200 13.44 8.88 10.79
N VAL A 201 13.45 9.91 9.94
CA VAL A 201 12.86 11.23 10.16
C VAL A 201 11.89 11.53 9.03
N ASN A 202 10.69 11.99 9.37
CA ASN A 202 9.70 12.48 8.42
C ASN A 202 9.23 13.86 8.86
N ALA A 203 9.12 14.80 7.94
CA ALA A 203 8.54 16.11 8.19
C ALA A 203 7.63 16.52 7.04
N PHE A 204 6.54 17.22 7.34
CA PHE A 204 5.59 17.67 6.33
C PHE A 204 5.00 19.03 6.64
N VAL A 205 4.58 19.72 5.61
CA VAL A 205 3.78 20.95 5.68
C VAL A 205 2.73 20.93 4.58
N ASN A 206 1.49 21.23 4.94
CA ASN A 206 0.41 21.51 3.99
C ASN A 206 -0.12 22.91 4.28
N GLY A 207 -0.44 23.66 3.23
CA GLY A 207 -1.06 24.97 3.34
C GLY A 207 -2.15 25.14 2.29
N GLY A 208 -3.23 25.85 2.65
CA GLY A 208 -4.30 26.20 1.75
C GLY A 208 -4.63 27.68 1.83
N LEU A 209 -4.95 28.27 0.69
CA LEU A 209 -5.40 29.65 0.55
C LEU A 209 -6.71 29.67 -0.25
N ARG A 210 -7.75 30.27 0.32
CA ARG A 210 -9.01 30.57 -0.37
C ARG A 210 -8.84 31.87 -1.14
N LEU A 211 -8.74 31.77 -2.46
CA LEU A 211 -8.55 32.91 -3.36
C LEU A 211 -9.85 33.69 -3.56
N ALA A 212 -10.98 32.97 -3.59
CA ALA A 212 -12.34 33.49 -3.66
C ALA A 212 -13.29 32.49 -2.97
N GLU A 213 -14.57 32.79 -2.88
CA GLU A 213 -15.58 31.96 -2.19
C GLU A 213 -15.58 30.49 -2.69
N HIS A 214 -15.29 30.28 -3.97
CA HIS A 214 -15.32 28.97 -4.63
C HIS A 214 -13.96 28.52 -5.17
N ASP A 215 -12.93 29.32 -4.97
CA ASP A 215 -11.59 29.10 -5.50
C ASP A 215 -10.57 28.90 -4.38
N MET A 216 -9.88 27.78 -4.42
CA MET A 216 -8.86 27.48 -3.41
C MET A 216 -7.61 26.90 -4.06
N THR A 217 -6.48 27.18 -3.46
CA THR A 217 -5.19 26.60 -3.80
C THR A 217 -4.58 25.96 -2.58
N GLU A 218 -3.89 24.83 -2.79
CA GLU A 218 -3.23 24.10 -1.72
C GLU A 218 -1.81 23.71 -2.16
N ALA A 219 -0.87 23.79 -1.22
CA ALA A 219 0.51 23.36 -1.41
C ALA A 219 0.86 22.30 -0.36
N THR A 220 1.64 21.31 -0.78
CA THR A 220 2.15 20.23 0.07
C THR A 220 3.64 20.10 -0.09
N PHE A 221 4.35 19.87 1.02
CA PHE A 221 5.74 19.47 1.05
C PHE A 221 5.94 18.35 2.06
N ILE A 222 6.66 17.29 1.64
CA ILE A 222 7.06 16.17 2.50
C ILE A 222 8.56 15.95 2.31
N PHE A 223 9.25 15.81 3.43
CA PHE A 223 10.63 15.35 3.53
C PHE A 223 10.65 14.05 4.34
N ASP A 224 11.24 13.02 3.78
CA ASP A 224 11.45 11.73 4.46
C ASP A 224 12.90 11.30 4.31
N ARG A 225 13.49 10.81 5.38
CA ARG A 225 14.85 10.27 5.36
C ARG A 225 14.96 9.09 6.32
N ALA A 226 15.36 7.94 5.79
CA ALA A 226 15.78 6.78 6.56
C ALA A 226 17.28 6.57 6.41
N THR A 227 17.95 6.22 7.49
CA THR A 227 19.39 5.95 7.56
C THR A 227 19.65 4.77 8.47
N ASP A 228 20.82 4.15 8.32
CA ASP A 228 21.21 3.00 9.13
C ASP A 228 20.17 1.88 9.14
N VAL A 229 19.65 1.57 7.96
CA VAL A 229 18.57 0.57 7.83
C VAL A 229 19.16 -0.77 7.46
N GLY A 230 19.13 -1.71 8.38
CA GLY A 230 19.56 -3.09 8.16
C GLY A 230 18.49 -3.93 7.47
N TYR A 231 18.93 -4.82 6.57
CA TYR A 231 18.07 -5.75 5.85
C TYR A 231 18.59 -7.19 5.97
N PRO A 232 18.16 -7.95 6.99
CA PRO A 232 18.69 -9.29 7.25
C PRO A 232 18.41 -10.29 6.13
N ALA A 233 17.40 -10.04 5.28
CA ALA A 233 17.10 -10.88 4.12
C ALA A 233 17.94 -10.53 2.88
N LEU A 234 18.79 -9.51 2.95
CA LEU A 234 19.61 -9.03 1.83
C LEU A 234 21.09 -9.01 2.25
N ASN A 235 21.98 -8.97 1.26
CA ASN A 235 23.41 -8.87 1.49
C ASN A 235 23.90 -7.43 1.68
N MET A 236 23.01 -6.46 1.60
CA MET A 236 23.29 -5.03 1.68
C MET A 236 22.32 -4.33 2.63
N ASP A 237 22.75 -3.21 3.16
CA ASP A 237 21.98 -2.33 4.03
C ASP A 237 21.71 -1.00 3.32
N VAL A 238 20.76 -0.21 3.85
CA VAL A 238 20.50 1.14 3.33
C VAL A 238 21.24 2.16 4.16
N ALA A 239 22.28 2.74 3.59
CA ALA A 239 22.98 3.88 4.18
C ALA A 239 22.08 5.12 4.21
N LYS A 240 21.32 5.36 3.13
CA LYS A 240 20.38 6.48 3.01
C LYS A 240 19.27 6.18 2.02
N ALA A 241 18.00 6.36 2.45
CA ALA A 241 16.84 6.53 1.59
C ALA A 241 16.22 7.89 1.89
N GLU A 242 16.01 8.73 0.87
CA GLU A 242 15.57 10.11 1.03
C GLU A 242 14.55 10.49 -0.02
N ALA A 243 13.45 11.12 0.41
CA ALA A 243 12.38 11.57 -0.45
C ALA A 243 12.04 13.05 -0.22
N PHE A 244 11.95 13.81 -1.32
CA PHE A 244 11.37 15.15 -1.38
C PHE A 244 10.14 15.08 -2.26
N ILE A 245 8.97 15.43 -1.72
CA ILE A 245 7.69 15.37 -2.42
C ILE A 245 6.99 16.70 -2.26
N THR A 246 6.57 17.29 -3.36
CA THR A 246 5.87 18.58 -3.34
C THR A 246 4.75 18.63 -4.37
N SER A 247 3.70 19.38 -4.06
CA SER A 247 2.62 19.64 -5.00
C SER A 247 2.00 21.01 -4.79
N LEU A 248 1.36 21.49 -5.86
CA LEU A 248 0.49 22.66 -5.86
C LEU A 248 -0.81 22.26 -6.57
N SER A 249 -1.95 22.52 -5.95
CA SER A 249 -3.25 22.29 -6.55
C SER A 249 -4.11 23.54 -6.53
N TYR A 250 -5.00 23.61 -7.52
CA TYR A 250 -6.09 24.58 -7.61
C TYR A 250 -7.39 23.82 -7.71
N LYS A 251 -8.40 24.24 -6.93
CA LYS A 251 -9.73 23.67 -6.96
C LYS A 251 -10.77 24.78 -7.06
N HIS A 252 -11.66 24.61 -8.02
CA HIS A 252 -12.86 25.44 -8.20
C HIS A 252 -14.11 24.65 -7.85
N LEU A 253 -15.01 25.22 -7.06
CA LEU A 253 -16.33 24.65 -6.75
C LEU A 253 -17.37 25.39 -7.59
N PHE A 254 -18.05 24.67 -8.48
CA PHE A 254 -19.09 25.26 -9.32
C PHE A 254 -20.37 25.48 -8.53
N GLN A 255 -21.06 26.57 -8.83
CA GLN A 255 -22.42 26.82 -8.33
C GLN A 255 -23.51 26.21 -9.23
N ASP A 256 -23.11 25.58 -10.32
CA ASP A 256 -24.01 24.91 -11.27
C ASP A 256 -24.50 23.57 -10.68
N ASN A 257 -25.76 23.21 -10.99
CA ASN A 257 -26.34 21.93 -10.60
C ASN A 257 -25.77 20.73 -11.37
N ARG A 258 -24.92 20.94 -12.37
CA ARG A 258 -24.34 19.90 -13.22
C ARG A 258 -22.85 19.65 -12.95
N LEU A 259 -22.09 20.71 -12.77
CA LEU A 259 -20.68 20.62 -12.42
C LEU A 259 -20.50 20.87 -10.92
N GLU A 260 -19.78 20.00 -10.23
CA GLU A 260 -19.51 20.11 -8.78
C GLU A 260 -18.15 20.74 -8.52
N SER A 261 -17.11 20.20 -9.12
CA SER A 261 -15.75 20.69 -8.88
C SER A 261 -14.81 20.41 -10.04
N TRP A 262 -13.83 21.27 -10.16
CA TRP A 262 -12.67 21.08 -11.02
C TRP A 262 -11.41 21.23 -10.17
N GLU A 263 -10.58 20.20 -10.14
CA GLU A 263 -9.30 20.18 -9.43
C GLU A 263 -8.16 19.92 -10.42
N THR A 264 -7.12 20.73 -10.37
CA THR A 264 -5.87 20.50 -11.09
C THR A 264 -4.73 20.53 -10.10
N LYS A 265 -3.85 19.52 -10.17
CA LYS A 265 -2.66 19.39 -9.33
C LYS A 265 -1.43 19.18 -10.20
N VAL A 266 -0.37 19.90 -9.89
CA VAL A 266 0.98 19.66 -10.39
C VAL A 266 1.86 19.20 -9.23
N TYR A 267 2.79 18.27 -9.50
CA TYR A 267 3.65 17.71 -8.47
C TYR A 267 5.04 17.38 -8.98
N TYR A 268 5.97 17.37 -8.06
CA TYR A 268 7.34 16.94 -8.28
C TYR A 268 7.80 16.10 -7.08
N ASN A 269 8.52 15.01 -7.35
CA ASN A 269 9.20 14.26 -6.31
C ASN A 269 10.59 13.83 -6.77
N HIS A 270 11.51 13.71 -5.80
CA HIS A 270 12.87 13.25 -5.99
C HIS A 270 13.22 12.27 -4.89
N ILE A 271 13.59 11.06 -5.28
CA ILE A 271 13.94 9.97 -4.38
C ILE A 271 15.40 9.59 -4.63
N THR A 272 16.16 9.46 -3.57
CA THR A 272 17.53 8.93 -3.59
C THR A 272 17.60 7.73 -2.68
N HIS A 273 18.22 6.66 -3.15
CA HIS A 273 18.45 5.45 -2.38
C HIS A 273 19.90 5.03 -2.53
N VAL A 274 20.60 4.79 -1.42
CA VAL A 274 22.00 4.36 -1.41
C VAL A 274 22.09 3.12 -0.55
N MET A 275 22.43 2.01 -1.18
CA MET A 275 22.74 0.75 -0.51
C MET A 275 24.24 0.55 -0.46
N ASP A 276 24.75 0.00 0.62
CA ASP A 276 26.10 -0.49 0.77
C ASP A 276 26.14 -1.72 1.70
N ASP A 277 27.28 -2.37 1.75
CA ASP A 277 27.55 -3.50 2.61
C ASP A 277 28.71 -3.24 3.58
N THR A 278 29.09 -1.97 3.78
CA THR A 278 30.25 -1.57 4.58
C THR A 278 30.18 -2.03 6.04
N LYS A 279 28.99 -2.29 6.55
CA LYS A 279 28.75 -2.80 7.91
C LYS A 279 28.70 -4.34 7.98
N ARG A 280 28.78 -5.02 6.84
CA ARG A 280 28.74 -6.49 6.76
C ARG A 280 30.14 -7.07 6.92
N PRO A 281 30.39 -7.92 7.95
CA PRO A 281 31.74 -8.37 8.25
C PRO A 281 32.30 -9.44 7.29
N ASP A 282 31.42 -10.19 6.63
CA ASP A 282 31.78 -11.40 5.89
C ASP A 282 31.42 -11.32 4.40
N VAL A 283 31.64 -10.14 3.78
CA VAL A 283 31.37 -9.94 2.35
C VAL A 283 32.65 -10.10 1.55
N GLU A 284 32.66 -11.04 0.58
CA GLU A 284 33.84 -11.29 -0.28
C GLU A 284 34.12 -10.13 -1.23
N ILE A 285 33.09 -9.51 -1.77
CA ILE A 285 33.16 -8.37 -2.72
C ILE A 285 32.22 -7.29 -2.22
N HIS A 286 32.77 -6.22 -1.69
CA HIS A 286 31.98 -5.06 -1.26
C HIS A 286 31.35 -4.36 -2.45
N MET A 287 30.15 -3.81 -2.23
CA MET A 287 29.35 -3.17 -3.26
C MET A 287 28.68 -1.89 -2.76
N ASP A 288 28.65 -0.90 -3.65
CA ASP A 288 27.82 0.31 -3.50
C ASP A 288 26.76 0.32 -4.61
N MET A 289 25.51 0.56 -4.24
CA MET A 289 24.39 0.63 -5.20
C MET A 289 23.55 1.90 -4.98
N PRO A 290 23.93 3.04 -5.57
CA PRO A 290 23.10 4.24 -5.57
C PRO A 290 21.98 4.15 -6.63
N GLY A 291 20.78 4.52 -6.23
CA GLY A 291 19.62 4.67 -7.11
C GLY A 291 18.99 6.06 -7.00
N LYS A 292 18.42 6.54 -8.08
CA LYS A 292 17.74 7.83 -8.15
C LYS A 292 16.45 7.72 -8.98
N SER A 293 15.41 8.32 -8.46
CA SER A 293 14.13 8.48 -9.15
C SER A 293 13.66 9.92 -9.02
N TRP A 294 13.23 10.53 -10.11
CA TRP A 294 12.49 11.78 -10.02
C TRP A 294 11.28 11.74 -10.93
N THR A 295 10.20 12.35 -10.49
CA THR A 295 8.94 12.38 -11.21
C THR A 295 8.38 13.80 -11.19
N ALA A 296 8.00 14.30 -12.37
CA ALA A 296 7.17 15.48 -12.51
C ALA A 296 5.85 15.06 -13.16
N GLY A 297 4.72 15.48 -12.61
CA GLY A 297 3.43 15.09 -13.13
C GLY A 297 2.33 16.08 -12.81
N ALA A 298 1.18 15.86 -13.45
CA ALA A 298 -0.02 16.65 -13.25
C ALA A 298 -1.27 15.79 -13.48
N TYR A 299 -2.37 16.21 -12.89
CA TYR A 299 -3.70 15.72 -13.25
C TYR A 299 -4.73 16.86 -13.20
N SER A 300 -5.82 16.66 -13.94
CA SER A 300 -6.99 17.52 -13.92
C SER A 300 -8.24 16.65 -13.81
N LEU A 301 -8.97 16.81 -12.71
CA LEU A 301 -10.16 16.03 -12.34
C LEU A 301 -11.39 16.94 -12.36
N LEU A 302 -12.33 16.64 -13.23
CA LEU A 302 -13.64 17.27 -13.29
C LEU A 302 -14.68 16.32 -12.72
N THR A 303 -15.44 16.77 -11.73
CA THR A 303 -16.57 16.04 -11.14
C THR A 303 -17.87 16.77 -11.46
N GLY A 304 -18.88 16.00 -11.85
CA GLY A 304 -20.19 16.55 -12.14
C GLY A 304 -21.31 15.57 -11.81
N SER A 305 -22.50 16.13 -11.56
CA SER A 305 -23.73 15.39 -11.28
C SER A 305 -24.80 15.69 -12.33
N PHE A 306 -25.51 14.64 -12.75
CA PHE A 306 -26.57 14.71 -13.74
C PHE A 306 -27.83 14.04 -13.16
N GLY A 307 -28.61 14.83 -12.45
CA GLY A 307 -29.72 14.31 -11.65
C GLY A 307 -29.24 13.46 -10.49
N GLN A 308 -29.47 12.15 -10.53
CA GLN A 308 -29.02 11.20 -9.50
C GLN A 308 -27.71 10.48 -9.90
N HIS A 309 -27.10 10.84 -11.02
CA HIS A 309 -25.91 10.20 -11.54
C HIS A 309 -24.71 11.13 -11.34
N GLN A 310 -23.54 10.55 -11.09
CA GLN A 310 -22.28 11.28 -10.94
C GLN A 310 -21.28 10.81 -11.98
N ALA A 311 -20.50 11.74 -12.52
CA ALA A 311 -19.42 11.44 -13.45
C ALA A 311 -18.13 12.16 -13.02
N GLN A 312 -17.01 11.50 -13.23
CA GLN A 312 -15.66 12.02 -13.02
C GLN A 312 -14.84 11.79 -14.27
N LEU A 313 -14.28 12.87 -14.82
CA LEU A 313 -13.32 12.84 -15.91
C LEU A 313 -11.95 13.26 -15.37
N ASN A 314 -10.96 12.41 -15.52
CA ASN A 314 -9.57 12.70 -15.15
C ASN A 314 -8.68 12.65 -16.37
N ILE A 315 -7.81 13.65 -16.52
CA ILE A 315 -6.70 13.64 -17.46
C ILE A 315 -5.43 13.74 -16.63
N ASP A 316 -4.50 12.82 -16.79
CA ASP A 316 -3.27 12.77 -16.02
C ASP A 316 -2.06 12.48 -16.89
N GLY A 317 -0.91 12.90 -16.42
CA GLY A 317 0.35 12.56 -17.04
C GLY A 317 1.52 12.75 -16.08
N TYR A 318 2.59 12.01 -16.34
CA TYR A 318 3.85 12.16 -15.62
C TYR A 318 5.03 11.84 -16.52
N TYR A 319 6.16 12.43 -16.20
CA TYR A 319 7.46 12.02 -16.67
C TYR A 319 8.27 11.56 -15.46
N ASN A 320 8.76 10.32 -15.51
CA ASN A 320 9.65 9.74 -14.49
C ASN A 320 10.99 9.40 -15.13
N ARG A 321 12.08 9.54 -14.38
CA ARG A 321 13.41 9.10 -14.75
C ARG A 321 14.00 8.24 -13.64
N LEU A 322 14.39 7.02 -13.97
CA LEU A 322 14.98 6.04 -13.09
C LEU A 322 16.41 5.72 -13.52
N PHE A 323 17.33 5.76 -12.56
CA PHE A 323 18.71 5.38 -12.74
C PHE A 323 19.22 4.65 -11.51
N ALA A 324 19.92 3.54 -11.71
CA ALA A 324 20.70 2.88 -10.65
C ALA A 324 21.93 2.23 -11.25
N ASP A 325 23.01 2.25 -10.50
CA ASP A 325 24.25 1.57 -10.83
C ASP A 325 24.76 0.74 -9.63
N MET A 326 25.81 0.00 -9.87
CA MET A 326 26.50 -0.79 -8.85
C MET A 326 28.00 -0.70 -9.12
N THR A 327 28.77 -0.44 -8.07
CA THR A 327 30.22 -0.56 -8.09
C THR A 327 30.64 -1.67 -7.14
N MET A 328 31.35 -2.66 -7.66
CA MET A 328 31.89 -3.80 -6.90
C MET A 328 33.38 -3.60 -6.67
N TYR A 329 33.86 -3.91 -5.47
CA TYR A 329 35.27 -3.74 -5.03
C TYR A 329 35.88 -5.09 -4.72
N PRO A 330 36.28 -5.89 -5.73
CA PRO A 330 36.97 -7.17 -5.46
C PRO A 330 38.33 -6.93 -4.86
N GLY A 331 38.67 -7.72 -3.83
CA GLY A 331 39.97 -7.63 -3.18
C GLY A 331 41.13 -7.86 -4.16
N GLY A 332 42.04 -6.88 -4.31
CA GLY A 332 43.24 -7.00 -5.15
C GLY A 332 43.04 -6.79 -6.65
N ALA A 333 41.84 -6.39 -7.12
CA ALA A 333 41.52 -6.05 -8.51
C ALA A 333 40.92 -4.64 -8.63
N ALA A 334 40.86 -4.11 -9.84
CA ALA A 334 40.20 -2.82 -10.09
C ALA A 334 38.69 -2.91 -9.82
N PRO A 335 38.03 -1.84 -9.31
CA PRO A 335 36.61 -1.79 -9.13
C PRO A 335 35.86 -2.09 -10.46
N MET A 336 34.78 -2.85 -10.37
CA MET A 336 33.91 -3.17 -11.50
C MET A 336 32.65 -2.33 -11.39
N TYR A 337 32.31 -1.63 -12.46
CA TYR A 337 31.12 -0.78 -12.56
C TYR A 337 30.09 -1.42 -13.47
N MET A 338 28.82 -1.34 -13.05
CA MET A 338 27.69 -1.88 -13.80
C MET A 338 26.47 -0.99 -13.63
N VAL A 339 25.75 -0.75 -14.72
CA VAL A 339 24.47 -0.03 -14.71
C VAL A 339 23.33 -1.03 -14.52
N THR A 340 22.63 -0.95 -13.41
CA THR A 340 21.54 -1.88 -13.05
C THR A 340 20.18 -1.41 -13.57
N TRP A 341 19.90 -0.08 -13.57
CA TRP A 341 18.82 0.56 -14.30
C TRP A 341 19.40 1.60 -15.27
N PRO A 342 19.28 1.41 -16.60
CA PRO A 342 20.06 2.16 -17.57
C PRO A 342 19.49 3.57 -17.89
N ASP A 343 19.19 4.36 -16.86
CA ASP A 343 18.68 5.73 -17.01
C ASP A 343 17.45 5.79 -17.93
N VAL A 344 16.37 5.21 -17.47
CA VAL A 344 15.13 5.10 -18.25
C VAL A 344 14.20 6.28 -17.98
N GLY A 345 13.94 7.05 -19.04
CA GLY A 345 12.89 8.07 -19.04
C GLY A 345 11.55 7.46 -19.45
N THR A 346 10.51 7.64 -18.62
CA THR A 346 9.14 7.18 -18.89
C THR A 346 8.18 8.35 -18.90
N LEU A 347 7.59 8.65 -20.05
CA LEU A 347 6.46 9.58 -20.20
C LEU A 347 5.17 8.76 -20.28
N ASN A 348 4.20 9.09 -19.43
CA ASN A 348 2.87 8.50 -19.47
C ASN A 348 1.81 9.60 -19.51
N VAL A 349 0.81 9.44 -20.38
CA VAL A 349 -0.35 10.34 -20.48
C VAL A 349 -1.60 9.48 -20.57
N GLY A 350 -2.63 9.83 -19.81
CA GLY A 350 -3.88 9.06 -19.74
C GLY A 350 -5.11 9.90 -19.54
N ALA A 351 -6.25 9.31 -19.90
CA ALA A 351 -7.57 9.86 -19.63
C ALA A 351 -8.46 8.76 -19.05
N ALA A 352 -9.23 9.10 -18.04
CA ALA A 352 -10.14 8.19 -17.34
C ALA A 352 -11.52 8.81 -17.18
N LEU A 353 -12.55 8.02 -17.38
CA LEU A 353 -13.94 8.37 -17.11
C LEU A 353 -14.53 7.35 -16.13
N THR A 354 -15.17 7.85 -15.09
CA THR A 354 -15.94 7.04 -14.14
C THR A 354 -17.34 7.61 -14.07
N VAL A 355 -18.36 6.75 -14.18
CA VAL A 355 -19.77 7.14 -14.09
C VAL A 355 -20.46 6.25 -13.06
N ASN A 356 -21.07 6.87 -12.06
CA ASN A 356 -21.94 6.23 -11.08
C ASN A 356 -23.38 6.48 -11.47
N ILE A 357 -24.09 5.44 -11.87
CA ILE A 357 -25.48 5.48 -12.32
C ILE A 357 -26.35 4.94 -11.20
N ARG A 358 -27.20 5.76 -10.62
CA ARG A 358 -28.22 5.32 -9.68
C ARG A 358 -29.41 4.78 -10.48
N LEU A 359 -29.64 3.47 -10.42
CA LEU A 359 -30.73 2.81 -11.16
C LEU A 359 -32.03 2.86 -10.37
N SER A 360 -31.95 2.77 -9.04
CA SER A 360 -33.07 2.89 -8.11
C SER A 360 -32.57 3.38 -6.74
N SER A 361 -33.50 3.51 -5.78
CA SER A 361 -33.10 3.78 -4.37
C SER A 361 -32.24 2.69 -3.76
N ALA A 362 -32.31 1.47 -4.31
CA ALA A 362 -31.61 0.28 -3.78
C ALA A 362 -30.46 -0.19 -4.67
N SER A 363 -30.30 0.33 -5.89
CA SER A 363 -29.33 -0.21 -6.82
C SER A 363 -28.56 0.86 -7.57
N SER A 364 -27.27 0.59 -7.80
CA SER A 364 -26.38 1.45 -8.58
C SER A 364 -25.48 0.63 -9.49
N LEU A 365 -25.08 1.23 -10.60
CA LEU A 365 -24.11 0.70 -11.55
C LEU A 365 -22.97 1.72 -11.66
N ARG A 366 -21.76 1.26 -11.46
CA ARG A 366 -20.54 2.03 -11.72
C ARG A 366 -19.88 1.51 -12.99
N LEU A 367 -19.53 2.42 -13.86
CA LEU A 367 -18.77 2.16 -15.06
C LEU A 367 -17.47 2.97 -14.97
N SER A 368 -16.35 2.35 -15.25
CA SER A 368 -15.06 3.03 -15.28
C SER A 368 -14.26 2.60 -16.51
N GLY A 369 -13.55 3.56 -17.09
CA GLY A 369 -12.64 3.32 -18.21
C GLY A 369 -11.43 4.22 -18.12
N LYS A 370 -10.26 3.72 -18.51
CA LYS A 370 -9.01 4.47 -18.65
C LYS A 370 -8.25 4.02 -19.88
N LEU A 371 -7.70 4.97 -20.59
CA LEU A 371 -6.75 4.76 -21.68
C LEU A 371 -5.47 5.54 -21.36
N SER A 372 -4.31 4.90 -21.51
CA SER A 372 -3.03 5.54 -21.27
C SER A 372 -2.04 5.17 -22.38
N TRP A 373 -1.23 6.15 -22.77
CA TRP A 373 -0.09 5.96 -23.66
C TRP A 373 1.19 6.19 -22.89
N GLN A 374 2.16 5.29 -23.07
CA GLN A 374 3.46 5.32 -22.41
C GLN A 374 4.57 5.31 -23.46
N HIS A 375 5.56 6.15 -23.24
CA HIS A 375 6.81 6.19 -24.00
C HIS A 375 7.97 6.00 -23.04
N GLN A 376 8.81 4.99 -23.31
CA GLN A 376 10.03 4.71 -22.55
C GLN A 376 11.25 4.90 -23.45
N ARG A 377 12.31 5.51 -22.90
CA ARG A 377 13.58 5.71 -23.56
C ARG A 377 14.74 5.38 -22.62
N LEU A 378 15.69 4.58 -23.13
CA LEU A 378 16.97 4.34 -22.47
C LEU A 378 17.91 5.50 -22.85
N ASN A 379 18.42 6.22 -21.84
CA ASN A 379 19.31 7.36 -22.02
C ASN A 379 20.78 7.00 -21.80
N ASN A 380 21.08 5.85 -21.16
CA ASN A 380 22.44 5.39 -20.89
C ASN A 380 22.91 4.43 -21.98
N ASP A 381 23.96 4.81 -22.71
CA ASP A 381 24.51 4.02 -23.83
C ASP A 381 25.21 2.74 -23.36
N GLU A 382 25.83 2.74 -22.18
CA GLU A 382 26.50 1.55 -21.62
C GLU A 382 25.46 0.49 -21.26
N GLY A 383 24.40 0.86 -20.55
CA GLY A 383 23.30 -0.04 -20.23
C GLY A 383 22.56 -0.53 -21.48
N TYR A 384 22.38 0.32 -22.49
CA TYR A 384 21.85 -0.10 -23.78
C TYR A 384 22.74 -1.16 -24.46
N LYS A 385 24.07 -0.94 -24.51
CA LYS A 385 25.03 -1.89 -25.09
C LYS A 385 25.02 -3.20 -24.30
N ALA A 386 25.01 -3.15 -22.97
CA ALA A 386 24.97 -4.32 -22.11
C ALA A 386 23.72 -5.19 -22.38
N LEU A 387 22.54 -4.59 -22.40
CA LEU A 387 21.29 -5.30 -22.72
C LEU A 387 21.23 -5.80 -24.17
N SER A 388 21.81 -5.06 -25.12
CA SER A 388 21.79 -5.46 -26.53
C SER A 388 22.60 -6.72 -26.83
N VAL A 389 23.52 -7.12 -25.94
CA VAL A 389 24.21 -8.42 -26.01
C VAL A 389 23.21 -9.56 -25.89
N PHE A 390 22.23 -9.45 -24.97
CA PHE A 390 21.19 -10.46 -24.76
C PHE A 390 20.03 -10.32 -25.75
N PHE A 391 19.75 -9.09 -26.19
CA PHE A 391 18.64 -8.77 -27.09
C PHE A 391 19.12 -8.04 -28.36
N PRO A 392 19.82 -8.71 -29.28
CA PRO A 392 20.32 -8.08 -30.51
C PRO A 392 19.18 -7.40 -31.28
N GLY A 393 19.41 -6.16 -31.70
CA GLY A 393 18.43 -5.36 -32.47
C GLY A 393 17.32 -4.75 -31.60
N MET A 394 17.46 -4.75 -30.25
CA MET A 394 16.54 -3.99 -29.40
C MET A 394 16.57 -2.49 -29.74
N LYS A 395 15.45 -1.82 -29.50
CA LYS A 395 15.35 -0.37 -29.71
C LYS A 395 15.67 0.37 -28.42
N GLN A 396 16.14 1.61 -28.52
CA GLN A 396 16.30 2.49 -27.36
C GLN A 396 14.97 3.10 -26.88
N GLN A 397 13.93 3.02 -27.70
CA GLN A 397 12.63 3.64 -27.43
C GLN A 397 11.51 2.64 -27.68
N TYR A 398 10.55 2.63 -26.78
CA TYR A 398 9.36 1.78 -26.84
C TYR A 398 8.11 2.61 -26.56
N HIS A 399 7.03 2.29 -27.27
CA HIS A 399 5.72 2.89 -27.10
C HIS A 399 4.73 1.78 -26.75
N GLN A 400 3.91 2.05 -25.74
CA GLN A 400 2.92 1.08 -25.26
C GLN A 400 1.62 1.80 -24.96
N THR A 401 0.52 1.20 -25.35
CA THR A 401 -0.82 1.66 -25.00
C THR A 401 -1.43 0.66 -24.05
N THR A 402 -1.97 1.15 -22.94
CA THR A 402 -2.65 0.35 -21.93
C THR A 402 -4.06 0.86 -21.72
N GLY A 403 -4.97 -0.04 -21.40
CA GLY A 403 -6.36 0.31 -21.17
C GLY A 403 -6.94 -0.43 -19.98
N ARG A 404 -8.05 0.09 -19.47
CA ARG A 404 -8.84 -0.53 -18.42
C ARG A 404 -10.31 -0.18 -18.65
N ILE A 405 -11.18 -1.17 -18.51
CA ILE A 405 -12.63 -0.99 -18.44
C ILE A 405 -13.15 -1.88 -17.30
N ALA A 406 -14.08 -1.37 -16.51
CA ALA A 406 -14.71 -2.15 -15.46
C ALA A 406 -16.16 -1.70 -15.27
N ALA A 407 -17.00 -2.64 -14.87
CA ALA A 407 -18.37 -2.42 -14.48
C ALA A 407 -18.63 -3.10 -13.14
N SER A 408 -19.28 -2.42 -12.21
CA SER A 408 -19.71 -3.00 -10.95
C SER A 408 -21.15 -2.60 -10.65
N TYR A 409 -21.95 -3.59 -10.29
CA TYR A 409 -23.34 -3.44 -9.88
C TYR A 409 -23.46 -3.67 -8.39
N GLN A 410 -24.21 -2.81 -7.73
CA GLN A 410 -24.46 -2.88 -6.31
C GLN A 410 -25.97 -2.90 -6.06
N LEU A 411 -26.42 -3.80 -5.19
CA LEU A 411 -27.80 -3.95 -4.75
C LEU A 411 -27.88 -3.92 -3.24
N SER A 412 -28.57 -2.92 -2.69
CA SER A 412 -28.90 -2.83 -1.27
C SER A 412 -30.21 -3.55 -1.00
N MET A 413 -30.23 -4.41 0.01
CA MET A 413 -31.39 -5.17 0.47
C MET A 413 -31.70 -4.79 1.91
N VAL A 414 -32.86 -5.16 2.43
CA VAL A 414 -33.29 -4.81 3.81
C VAL A 414 -32.23 -5.17 4.85
N ASN A 415 -31.61 -6.34 4.72
CA ASN A 415 -30.65 -6.83 5.70
C ASN A 415 -29.23 -7.03 5.12
N GLY A 416 -28.92 -6.42 3.98
CA GLY A 416 -27.62 -6.64 3.39
C GLY A 416 -27.37 -5.86 2.11
N GLN A 417 -26.19 -6.12 1.55
CA GLN A 417 -25.75 -5.50 0.31
C GLN A 417 -25.00 -6.54 -0.53
N TRP A 418 -25.35 -6.63 -1.78
CA TRP A 418 -24.65 -7.47 -2.74
C TRP A 418 -23.96 -6.60 -3.78
N SER A 419 -22.79 -7.00 -4.19
CA SER A 419 -22.02 -6.40 -5.28
C SER A 419 -21.48 -7.48 -6.21
N ILE A 420 -21.48 -7.19 -7.50
CA ILE A 420 -20.85 -7.99 -8.53
C ILE A 420 -20.14 -7.07 -9.51
N GLY A 421 -18.96 -7.46 -9.94
CA GLY A 421 -18.17 -6.67 -10.89
C GLY A 421 -17.40 -7.54 -11.85
N ALA A 422 -17.09 -6.94 -12.99
CA ALA A 422 -16.20 -7.51 -13.99
C ALA A 422 -15.40 -6.38 -14.65
N GLY A 423 -14.18 -6.70 -15.04
CA GLY A 423 -13.32 -5.74 -15.71
C GLY A 423 -12.28 -6.43 -16.58
N TRP A 424 -11.68 -5.64 -17.44
CA TRP A 424 -10.47 -5.97 -18.20
C TRP A 424 -9.49 -4.82 -18.04
N GLY A 425 -8.22 -5.14 -17.86
CA GLY A 425 -7.16 -4.16 -17.79
C GLY A 425 -5.83 -4.68 -18.27
N SER A 426 -4.96 -3.76 -18.70
CA SER A 426 -3.60 -4.07 -19.11
C SER A 426 -2.59 -3.11 -18.48
N ARG A 427 -1.37 -3.58 -18.31
CA ARG A 427 -0.23 -2.79 -17.87
C ARG A 427 0.97 -2.98 -18.80
N ALA A 428 1.80 -1.97 -18.90
CA ALA A 428 3.10 -2.06 -19.53
C ALA A 428 4.11 -2.71 -18.55
N PRO A 429 5.19 -3.35 -19.06
CA PRO A 429 6.31 -3.77 -18.24
C PRO A 429 6.93 -2.58 -17.49
N THR A 430 7.36 -2.83 -16.26
CA THR A 430 8.12 -1.85 -15.46
C THR A 430 9.55 -1.69 -15.98
N VAL A 431 10.28 -0.69 -15.48
CA VAL A 431 11.69 -0.50 -15.79
C VAL A 431 12.53 -1.72 -15.39
N THR A 432 12.25 -2.31 -14.23
CA THR A 432 12.91 -3.54 -13.75
C THR A 432 12.67 -4.71 -14.69
N GLU A 433 11.40 -4.96 -15.05
CA GLU A 433 11.01 -6.08 -15.92
C GLU A 433 11.56 -5.93 -17.35
N ALA A 434 11.63 -4.71 -17.85
CA ALA A 434 12.08 -4.46 -19.24
C ALA A 434 13.59 -4.23 -19.37
N TYR A 435 14.23 -3.60 -18.38
CA TYR A 435 15.59 -3.09 -18.52
C TYR A 435 16.51 -3.35 -17.33
N GLY A 436 16.05 -4.03 -16.28
CA GLY A 436 16.90 -4.43 -15.15
C GLY A 436 18.09 -5.28 -15.63
N TYR A 437 19.28 -5.06 -15.06
CA TYR A 437 20.47 -5.75 -15.51
C TYR A 437 21.19 -6.41 -14.31
N TYR A 438 21.16 -7.74 -14.26
CA TYR A 438 21.73 -8.58 -13.21
C TYR A 438 21.31 -8.14 -11.79
N LEU A 439 20.00 -8.02 -11.59
CA LEU A 439 19.43 -7.70 -10.28
C LEU A 439 19.34 -8.98 -9.46
N ASN A 440 20.11 -9.07 -8.38
CA ASN A 440 20.04 -10.22 -7.49
C ASN A 440 18.74 -10.23 -6.69
N ASN A 441 18.04 -11.36 -6.70
CA ASN A 441 16.83 -11.57 -5.92
C ASN A 441 17.09 -12.64 -4.86
N THR A 442 17.30 -12.23 -3.62
CA THR A 442 17.61 -13.13 -2.51
C THR A 442 16.43 -14.01 -2.09
N PHE A 443 15.19 -13.71 -2.53
CA PHE A 443 14.02 -14.57 -2.28
C PHE A 443 14.18 -15.96 -2.91
N ASP A 444 14.76 -16.01 -4.10
CA ASP A 444 14.93 -17.26 -4.86
C ASP A 444 16.39 -17.53 -5.28
N GLN A 445 17.32 -16.65 -4.85
CA GLN A 445 18.76 -16.77 -5.08
C GLN A 445 19.18 -16.68 -6.55
N TYR A 446 18.46 -15.93 -7.40
CA TYR A 446 18.78 -15.76 -8.83
C TYR A 446 19.08 -14.31 -9.18
N ASP A 447 19.95 -14.12 -10.15
CA ASP A 447 20.14 -12.84 -10.82
C ASP A 447 19.08 -12.66 -11.92
N TYR A 448 18.44 -11.49 -11.98
CA TYR A 448 17.38 -11.19 -12.94
C TYR A 448 17.85 -10.24 -14.03
N ILE A 449 17.50 -10.55 -15.28
CA ILE A 449 17.73 -9.68 -16.44
C ILE A 449 16.37 -9.28 -17.02
N GLY A 450 16.21 -7.98 -17.25
CA GLY A 450 15.05 -7.39 -17.92
C GLY A 450 14.98 -7.78 -19.40
N ASN A 451 13.76 -7.79 -19.94
CA ASN A 451 13.52 -8.13 -21.34
C ASN A 451 12.75 -7.01 -22.05
N PRO A 452 13.41 -6.23 -22.92
CA PRO A 452 12.75 -5.14 -23.64
C PRO A 452 11.72 -5.58 -24.68
N ARG A 453 11.62 -6.89 -24.95
CA ARG A 453 10.65 -7.48 -25.89
C ARG A 453 9.36 -7.95 -25.23
N LEU A 454 9.18 -7.68 -23.93
CA LEU A 454 7.96 -8.05 -23.21
C LEU A 454 6.72 -7.40 -23.82
N LYS A 455 5.66 -8.21 -23.92
CA LYS A 455 4.32 -7.73 -24.26
C LYS A 455 3.66 -7.14 -23.01
N ASN A 456 2.67 -6.27 -23.22
CA ASN A 456 1.81 -5.83 -22.14
C ASN A 456 1.11 -7.04 -21.48
N GLU A 457 1.12 -7.05 -20.16
CA GLU A 457 0.32 -7.99 -19.38
C GLU A 457 -1.12 -7.49 -19.32
N SER A 458 -2.09 -8.38 -19.40
CA SER A 458 -3.50 -8.04 -19.23
C SER A 458 -4.23 -9.06 -18.38
N ALA A 459 -5.35 -8.66 -17.77
CA ALA A 459 -6.18 -9.55 -17.00
C ALA A 459 -7.67 -9.22 -17.17
N ILE A 460 -8.50 -10.26 -17.09
CA ILE A 460 -9.93 -10.16 -16.82
C ILE A 460 -10.13 -10.41 -15.33
N GLU A 461 -10.87 -9.54 -14.66
CA GLU A 461 -11.30 -9.71 -13.28
C GLU A 461 -12.79 -10.00 -13.21
N LEU A 462 -13.14 -10.94 -12.34
CA LEU A 462 -14.49 -11.14 -11.85
C LEU A 462 -14.48 -10.99 -10.33
N ASN A 463 -15.39 -10.20 -9.77
CA ASN A 463 -15.48 -10.04 -8.33
C ASN A 463 -16.93 -10.05 -7.84
N THR A 464 -17.12 -10.46 -6.59
CA THR A 464 -18.41 -10.40 -5.90
C THR A 464 -18.20 -10.15 -4.41
N GLY A 465 -19.10 -9.41 -3.82
CA GLY A 465 -19.16 -9.17 -2.40
C GLY A 465 -20.58 -9.30 -1.88
N TYR A 466 -20.76 -9.95 -0.75
CA TYR A 466 -22.04 -10.03 -0.07
C TYR A 466 -21.86 -9.71 1.41
N GLN A 467 -22.61 -8.73 1.86
CA GLN A 467 -22.65 -8.34 3.27
C GLN A 467 -24.09 -8.45 3.76
N TRP A 468 -24.28 -9.09 4.90
CA TRP A 468 -25.60 -9.16 5.54
C TRP A 468 -25.50 -8.93 7.03
N SER A 469 -26.59 -8.44 7.61
CA SER A 469 -26.73 -8.18 9.03
C SER A 469 -28.03 -8.81 9.55
N MET A 470 -27.98 -9.35 10.75
CA MET A 470 -29.11 -10.01 11.41
C MET A 470 -29.29 -9.47 12.84
N PHE A 471 -30.46 -9.70 13.44
CA PHE A 471 -30.76 -9.35 14.83
C PHE A 471 -30.46 -7.88 15.17
N ASN A 472 -31.04 -6.94 14.42
CA ASN A 472 -30.81 -5.50 14.61
C ASN A 472 -29.31 -5.11 14.59
N VAL A 473 -28.56 -5.69 13.66
CA VAL A 473 -27.12 -5.44 13.45
C VAL A 473 -26.21 -6.03 14.56
N GLN A 474 -26.73 -6.89 15.44
CA GLN A 474 -25.87 -7.59 16.41
C GLN A 474 -24.92 -8.60 15.73
N TRP A 475 -25.35 -9.19 14.62
CA TRP A 475 -24.53 -10.06 13.77
C TRP A 475 -24.39 -9.43 12.40
N SER A 476 -23.16 -9.35 11.91
CA SER A 476 -22.88 -9.06 10.50
C SER A 476 -21.86 -10.05 9.96
N MET A 477 -22.06 -10.46 8.72
CA MET A 477 -21.14 -11.32 7.98
C MET A 477 -20.85 -10.70 6.63
N ALA A 478 -19.66 -11.00 6.10
CA ALA A 478 -19.30 -10.53 4.79
C ALA A 478 -18.45 -11.57 4.05
N LEU A 479 -18.86 -11.86 2.84
CA LEU A 479 -18.11 -12.63 1.85
C LEU A 479 -17.56 -11.66 0.80
N ASP A 480 -16.32 -11.86 0.42
CA ASP A 480 -15.66 -11.12 -0.66
C ASP A 480 -14.81 -12.10 -1.47
N ALA A 481 -14.96 -12.11 -2.77
CA ALA A 481 -14.20 -12.99 -3.65
C ALA A 481 -13.86 -12.28 -4.96
N ASN A 482 -12.66 -12.55 -5.47
CA ASN A 482 -12.23 -12.10 -6.79
C ASN A 482 -11.39 -13.17 -7.49
N ALA A 483 -11.39 -13.13 -8.81
CA ALA A 483 -10.55 -13.97 -9.65
C ALA A 483 -10.02 -13.15 -10.83
N PHE A 484 -8.73 -13.30 -11.09
CA PHE A 484 -8.01 -12.65 -12.18
C PHE A 484 -7.50 -13.70 -13.14
N PHE A 485 -7.84 -13.55 -14.41
CA PHE A 485 -7.41 -14.40 -15.50
C PHE A 485 -6.45 -13.60 -16.38
N PHE A 486 -5.17 -13.89 -16.24
CA PHE A 486 -4.11 -13.17 -16.93
C PHE A 486 -3.82 -13.73 -18.31
N SER A 487 -3.42 -12.85 -19.21
CA SER A 487 -2.76 -13.14 -20.48
C SER A 487 -1.42 -12.40 -20.56
N ASN A 488 -0.41 -13.06 -21.10
CA ASN A 488 0.98 -12.57 -21.14
C ASN A 488 1.51 -12.21 -19.73
N TYR A 489 1.28 -13.06 -18.74
CA TYR A 489 1.73 -12.80 -17.37
C TYR A 489 3.24 -12.70 -17.31
N ILE A 490 3.76 -11.61 -16.71
CA ILE A 490 5.21 -11.33 -16.65
C ILE A 490 5.79 -11.97 -15.39
N ILE A 491 6.79 -12.85 -15.57
CA ILE A 491 7.50 -13.54 -14.49
C ILE A 491 8.93 -13.87 -14.92
N GLY A 492 9.86 -14.04 -13.96
CA GLY A 492 11.21 -14.51 -14.23
C GLY A 492 11.23 -15.97 -14.67
N GLN A 493 11.87 -16.26 -15.79
CA GLN A 493 12.05 -17.60 -16.35
C GLN A 493 13.52 -18.00 -16.32
N PHE A 494 13.83 -19.24 -15.99
CA PHE A 494 15.20 -19.74 -15.92
C PHE A 494 15.92 -19.66 -17.27
N GLU A 495 17.15 -19.13 -17.26
CA GLU A 495 18.02 -19.03 -18.43
C GLU A 495 19.35 -19.74 -18.15
N THR A 496 19.42 -21.00 -18.51
CA THR A 496 20.56 -21.89 -18.21
C THR A 496 21.83 -21.60 -19.01
N ARG A 497 21.73 -20.78 -20.08
CA ARG A 497 22.87 -20.40 -20.93
C ARG A 497 23.68 -19.24 -20.34
N LEU A 498 23.16 -18.58 -19.31
CA LEU A 498 23.81 -17.43 -18.68
C LEU A 498 24.37 -17.81 -17.32
N SER A 499 25.54 -17.26 -17.01
CA SER A 499 26.15 -17.40 -15.68
C SER A 499 25.75 -16.22 -14.80
N PRO A 500 25.46 -16.45 -13.51
CA PRO A 500 25.22 -15.36 -12.56
C PRO A 500 26.46 -14.49 -12.37
N MET A 501 26.24 -13.22 -12.03
CA MET A 501 27.30 -12.27 -11.67
C MET A 501 27.41 -12.11 -10.16
N THR A 502 26.32 -12.29 -9.42
CA THR A 502 26.33 -12.21 -7.96
C THR A 502 26.92 -13.48 -7.37
N VAL A 503 27.86 -13.30 -6.42
CA VAL A 503 28.40 -14.42 -5.62
C VAL A 503 27.25 -15.10 -4.87
N ALA A 504 27.24 -16.43 -4.89
CA ALA A 504 26.20 -17.28 -4.31
C ALA A 504 24.82 -17.25 -5.03
N ALA A 505 24.63 -16.56 -6.14
CA ALA A 505 23.44 -16.75 -6.95
C ALA A 505 23.44 -18.12 -7.64
N GLU A 506 22.30 -18.82 -7.58
CA GLU A 506 22.16 -20.18 -8.13
C GLU A 506 22.08 -20.21 -9.66
N GLY A 507 21.82 -19.06 -10.30
CA GLY A 507 21.71 -18.94 -11.75
C GLY A 507 21.08 -17.61 -12.18
N VAL A 508 20.60 -17.58 -13.41
CA VAL A 508 20.03 -16.38 -14.03
C VAL A 508 18.57 -16.65 -14.44
N LYS A 509 17.71 -15.68 -14.22
CA LYS A 509 16.36 -15.59 -14.77
C LYS A 509 16.23 -14.38 -15.67
N VAL A 510 15.53 -14.55 -16.78
CA VAL A 510 15.15 -13.48 -17.68
C VAL A 510 13.64 -13.27 -17.59
N TYR A 511 13.20 -12.02 -17.48
CA TYR A 511 11.77 -11.75 -17.49
C TYR A 511 11.14 -12.17 -18.82
N GLY A 512 10.04 -12.92 -18.75
CA GLY A 512 9.30 -13.44 -19.88
C GLY A 512 7.80 -13.33 -19.67
N ASN A 513 7.05 -13.44 -20.77
CA ASN A 513 5.60 -13.62 -20.70
C ASN A 513 5.28 -15.11 -20.73
N ILE A 514 4.50 -15.60 -19.77
CA ILE A 514 3.78 -16.87 -19.89
C ILE A 514 2.37 -16.60 -20.43
N ASP A 515 1.80 -17.56 -21.17
CA ASP A 515 0.57 -17.30 -21.92
C ASP A 515 -0.60 -16.99 -20.99
N HIS A 516 -0.76 -17.74 -19.90
CA HIS A 516 -1.85 -17.59 -18.95
C HIS A 516 -1.39 -17.73 -17.51
N ALA A 517 -2.09 -17.02 -16.62
CA ALA A 517 -2.01 -17.25 -15.17
C ALA A 517 -3.37 -16.95 -14.54
N THR A 518 -3.65 -17.54 -13.40
CA THR A 518 -4.88 -17.30 -12.64
C THR A 518 -4.55 -17.02 -11.20
N ILE A 519 -5.11 -15.94 -10.63
CA ILE A 519 -5.06 -15.64 -9.19
C ILE A 519 -6.49 -15.46 -8.71
N ALA A 520 -6.87 -16.19 -7.65
CA ALA A 520 -8.20 -16.09 -7.05
C ALA A 520 -8.09 -15.95 -5.53
N ASN A 521 -8.95 -15.12 -4.96
CA ASN A 521 -8.98 -14.83 -3.52
C ASN A 521 -10.42 -14.89 -3.02
N ALA A 522 -10.61 -15.42 -1.82
CA ALA A 522 -11.89 -15.39 -1.12
C ALA A 522 -11.67 -15.09 0.35
N SER A 523 -12.47 -14.20 0.92
CA SER A 523 -12.47 -13.90 2.34
C SER A 523 -13.87 -13.97 2.93
N LEU A 524 -13.97 -14.55 4.12
CA LEU A 524 -15.18 -14.56 4.92
C LEU A 524 -14.89 -13.84 6.23
N SER A 525 -15.73 -12.90 6.61
CA SER A 525 -15.63 -12.21 7.90
C SER A 525 -16.98 -12.23 8.64
N ALA A 526 -16.90 -12.29 9.96
CA ALA A 526 -18.05 -12.20 10.84
C ALA A 526 -17.77 -11.21 11.97
N GLU A 527 -18.79 -10.49 12.38
CA GLU A 527 -18.76 -9.61 13.55
C GLU A 527 -19.99 -9.83 14.41
N TRP A 528 -19.79 -9.88 15.72
CA TRP A 528 -20.85 -10.07 16.70
C TRP A 528 -20.73 -9.05 17.84
N LYS A 529 -21.82 -8.36 18.15
CA LYS A 529 -21.96 -7.35 19.20
C LYS A 529 -23.09 -7.75 20.14
N PRO A 530 -22.89 -8.76 21.04
CA PRO A 530 -23.97 -9.30 21.86
C PRO A 530 -24.51 -8.31 22.88
N VAL A 531 -23.63 -7.47 23.42
CA VAL A 531 -23.97 -6.45 24.43
C VAL A 531 -23.17 -5.20 24.19
N ARG A 532 -23.61 -4.08 24.78
CA ARG A 532 -22.90 -2.80 24.64
C ARG A 532 -21.44 -2.94 25.13
N GLY A 533 -20.53 -2.48 24.30
CA GLY A 533 -19.09 -2.51 24.57
C GLY A 533 -18.38 -3.81 24.18
N LEU A 534 -19.07 -4.96 24.07
CA LEU A 534 -18.46 -6.22 23.65
C LEU A 534 -18.58 -6.43 22.15
N ARG A 535 -17.47 -6.70 21.50
CA ARG A 535 -17.38 -6.97 20.07
C ARG A 535 -16.44 -8.14 19.82
N TRP A 536 -16.93 -9.13 19.12
CA TRP A 536 -16.10 -10.18 18.54
C TRP A 536 -16.08 -10.04 17.03
N SER A 537 -14.94 -10.26 16.42
CA SER A 537 -14.80 -10.31 14.96
C SER A 537 -13.85 -11.43 14.56
N ALA A 538 -14.16 -12.11 13.47
CA ALA A 538 -13.32 -13.13 12.88
C ALA A 538 -13.24 -12.94 11.38
N LYS A 539 -12.10 -13.33 10.77
CA LYS A 539 -11.84 -13.27 9.33
C LYS A 539 -10.99 -14.46 8.93
N GLY A 540 -11.33 -15.08 7.81
CA GLY A 540 -10.51 -16.08 7.13
C GLY A 540 -10.34 -15.68 5.66
N THR A 541 -9.13 -15.85 5.10
CA THR A 541 -8.83 -15.54 3.70
C THR A 541 -8.10 -16.71 3.07
N TYR A 542 -8.54 -17.15 1.91
CA TYR A 542 -7.92 -18.21 1.12
C TYR A 542 -7.57 -17.67 -0.26
N SER A 543 -6.38 -18.02 -0.74
CA SER A 543 -5.87 -17.61 -2.05
C SER A 543 -5.36 -18.79 -2.86
N LEU A 544 -5.41 -18.64 -4.18
CA LEU A 544 -4.93 -19.61 -5.16
C LEU A 544 -4.24 -18.86 -6.29
N GLY A 545 -3.05 -19.32 -6.70
CA GLY A 545 -2.33 -18.85 -7.87
C GLY A 545 -1.82 -20.00 -8.71
N ARG A 546 -2.07 -19.97 -10.04
CA ARG A 546 -1.67 -21.00 -10.99
C ARG A 546 -1.11 -20.37 -12.26
N ASP A 547 -0.05 -20.97 -12.80
CA ASP A 547 0.46 -20.68 -14.14
C ASP A 547 -0.25 -21.50 -15.23
N ASP A 548 0.18 -21.38 -16.48
CA ASP A 548 -0.37 -22.06 -17.66
C ASP A 548 -0.09 -23.57 -17.68
N GLU A 549 0.87 -24.06 -16.92
CA GLU A 549 1.16 -25.47 -16.72
C GLU A 549 0.39 -26.06 -15.51
N GLY A 550 -0.34 -25.23 -14.78
CA GLY A 550 -1.06 -25.62 -13.56
C GLY A 550 -0.19 -25.64 -12.30
N GLU A 551 1.07 -25.15 -12.39
CA GLU A 551 1.97 -25.02 -11.26
C GLU A 551 1.62 -23.81 -10.38
N ASN A 552 2.02 -23.85 -9.10
CA ASN A 552 1.75 -22.74 -8.21
C ASN A 552 2.60 -21.51 -8.56
N LEU A 553 1.95 -20.33 -8.57
CA LEU A 553 2.67 -19.04 -8.60
C LEU A 553 3.33 -18.77 -7.25
N PRO A 554 4.45 -18.03 -7.23
CA PRO A 554 5.11 -17.62 -5.99
C PRO A 554 4.33 -16.50 -5.28
N LEU A 555 4.58 -16.34 -3.97
CA LEU A 555 4.01 -15.30 -3.11
C LEU A 555 2.47 -15.32 -3.05
N ILE A 556 1.87 -16.51 -3.12
CA ILE A 556 0.43 -16.70 -2.90
C ILE A 556 0.19 -17.06 -1.44
N ALA A 557 -0.62 -16.26 -0.76
CA ALA A 557 -0.92 -16.42 0.66
C ALA A 557 -1.57 -17.78 0.95
N PRO A 558 -1.10 -18.55 1.94
CA PRO A 558 -1.84 -19.69 2.47
C PRO A 558 -3.11 -19.23 3.19
N LEU A 559 -3.99 -20.15 3.58
CA LEU A 559 -5.16 -19.79 4.37
C LEU A 559 -4.73 -19.04 5.62
N SER A 560 -5.16 -17.79 5.73
CA SER A 560 -4.95 -16.91 6.88
C SER A 560 -6.22 -16.79 7.71
N TYR A 561 -6.05 -16.55 9.02
CA TYR A 561 -7.15 -16.33 9.93
C TYR A 561 -6.81 -15.31 11.01
N GLN A 562 -7.81 -14.57 11.43
CA GLN A 562 -7.75 -13.59 12.51
C GLN A 562 -9.04 -13.65 13.32
N SER A 563 -8.95 -13.65 14.64
CA SER A 563 -10.08 -13.53 15.55
C SER A 563 -9.75 -12.49 16.62
N ARG A 564 -10.64 -11.54 16.82
CA ARG A 564 -10.43 -10.42 17.74
C ARG A 564 -11.64 -10.27 18.66
N LEU A 565 -11.40 -10.26 19.96
CA LEU A 565 -12.38 -9.94 20.99
C LEU A 565 -12.00 -8.62 21.63
N SER A 566 -12.92 -7.66 21.63
CA SER A 566 -12.71 -6.36 22.27
C SER A 566 -13.87 -6.03 23.20
N TYR A 567 -13.52 -5.42 24.34
CA TYR A 567 -14.48 -4.94 25.31
C TYR A 567 -14.15 -3.50 25.71
N SER A 568 -15.12 -2.60 25.53
CA SER A 568 -14.98 -1.18 25.89
C SER A 568 -15.87 -0.87 27.09
N PHE A 569 -15.25 -0.39 28.14
CA PHE A 569 -15.90 -0.01 29.41
C PHE A 569 -15.53 1.43 29.73
N GLY A 570 -16.45 2.36 29.46
CA GLY A 570 -16.18 3.79 29.61
C GLY A 570 -14.97 4.22 28.81
N THR A 571 -13.95 4.72 29.49
CA THR A 571 -12.69 5.19 28.90
C THR A 571 -11.65 4.09 28.65
N LEU A 572 -11.89 2.88 29.15
CA LEU A 572 -11.00 1.72 29.02
C LEU A 572 -11.51 0.79 27.90
N SER A 573 -10.63 0.40 27.00
CA SER A 573 -10.89 -0.64 26.01
C SER A 573 -9.83 -1.73 26.11
N LEU A 574 -10.25 -2.99 26.14
CA LEU A 574 -9.40 -4.17 26.20
C LEU A 574 -9.58 -4.95 24.90
N GLN A 575 -8.51 -5.55 24.39
CA GLN A 575 -8.56 -6.38 23.19
C GLN A 575 -7.65 -7.59 23.30
N ALA A 576 -8.15 -8.74 22.86
CA ALA A 576 -7.39 -9.94 22.61
C ALA A 576 -7.53 -10.32 21.14
N GLU A 577 -6.41 -10.67 20.50
CA GLU A 577 -6.37 -11.03 19.09
C GLU A 577 -5.56 -12.30 18.89
N VAL A 578 -6.13 -13.26 18.20
CA VAL A 578 -5.44 -14.45 17.66
C VAL A 578 -5.35 -14.30 16.17
N LYS A 579 -4.16 -14.42 15.60
CA LYS A 579 -3.94 -14.45 14.15
C LYS A 579 -2.91 -15.49 13.76
N GLY A 580 -3.00 -15.98 12.52
CA GLY A 580 -2.09 -16.99 12.03
C GLY A 580 -2.33 -17.39 10.59
N HIS A 581 -1.42 -18.24 10.10
CA HIS A 581 -1.53 -18.90 8.80
C HIS A 581 -1.40 -20.40 8.96
N VAL A 582 -2.10 -21.16 8.12
CA VAL A 582 -1.82 -22.60 7.97
C VAL A 582 -0.50 -22.79 7.21
N ARG A 583 0.05 -24.02 7.23
CA ARG A 583 1.22 -24.39 6.44
C ARG A 583 1.00 -24.07 4.97
N GLN A 584 1.97 -23.41 4.34
CA GLN A 584 1.95 -23.10 2.90
C GLN A 584 2.33 -24.37 2.10
N ALA A 585 1.38 -25.28 1.93
CA ALA A 585 1.61 -26.51 1.15
C ALA A 585 1.58 -26.28 -0.37
N LYS A 586 1.02 -25.14 -0.83
CA LYS A 586 0.92 -24.73 -2.24
C LYS A 586 1.78 -23.51 -2.47
N TYR A 587 3.03 -23.69 -2.78
CA TYR A 587 4.02 -22.64 -3.02
C TYR A 587 4.63 -22.77 -4.42
N GLY A 588 5.23 -21.70 -4.94
CA GLY A 588 5.81 -21.61 -6.28
C GLY A 588 7.16 -22.31 -6.40
N LYS A 589 7.23 -23.63 -6.16
CA LYS A 589 8.46 -24.41 -6.21
C LYS A 589 9.19 -24.27 -7.55
N LYS A 590 8.47 -24.27 -8.68
CA LYS A 590 8.99 -24.02 -10.02
C LYS A 590 9.73 -22.68 -10.12
N TYR A 591 9.39 -21.71 -9.27
CA TYR A 591 9.93 -20.36 -9.28
C TYR A 591 10.96 -20.10 -8.15
N GLY A 592 11.40 -21.14 -7.44
CA GLY A 592 12.40 -21.04 -6.39
C GLY A 592 11.84 -20.73 -4.98
N GLU A 593 10.51 -20.64 -4.82
CA GLU A 593 9.90 -20.46 -3.51
C GLU A 593 10.04 -21.74 -2.67
N THR A 594 10.17 -21.57 -1.36
CA THR A 594 10.24 -22.66 -0.39
C THR A 594 9.04 -22.67 0.54
N GLU A 595 8.79 -23.81 1.15
CA GLU A 595 7.64 -24.02 2.04
C GLU A 595 7.75 -23.21 3.32
N THR A 596 6.63 -22.65 3.80
CA THR A 596 6.53 -21.95 5.08
C THR A 596 5.66 -22.71 6.08
N ALA A 597 6.16 -22.86 7.32
CA ALA A 597 5.46 -23.55 8.39
C ALA A 597 4.22 -22.77 8.89
N ALA A 598 3.24 -23.51 9.43
CA ALA A 598 2.09 -22.90 10.09
C ALA A 598 2.50 -22.15 11.36
N TRP A 599 1.80 -21.03 11.64
CA TRP A 599 2.01 -20.28 12.86
C TRP A 599 0.71 -19.66 13.38
N THR A 600 0.67 -19.44 14.69
CA THR A 600 -0.40 -18.77 15.41
C THR A 600 0.20 -17.95 16.53
N ILE A 601 -0.24 -16.71 16.68
CA ILE A 601 0.14 -15.83 17.79
C ILE A 601 -1.07 -15.24 18.48
N LEU A 602 -0.90 -14.88 19.77
CA LEU A 602 -1.87 -14.16 20.58
C LEU A 602 -1.29 -12.79 20.94
N ASN A 603 -2.08 -11.73 20.68
CA ASN A 603 -1.79 -10.37 21.06
C ASN A 603 -2.83 -9.87 22.07
N LEU A 604 -2.39 -9.10 23.06
CA LEU A 604 -3.25 -8.45 24.03
C LEU A 604 -2.98 -6.95 24.04
N SER A 605 -4.03 -6.13 24.15
CA SER A 605 -3.86 -4.68 24.28
C SER A 605 -4.93 -4.05 25.16
N ALA A 606 -4.58 -2.93 25.77
CA ALA A 606 -5.45 -2.06 26.53
C ALA A 606 -5.26 -0.62 26.05
N ASN A 607 -6.36 0.13 25.94
CA ASN A 607 -6.35 1.54 25.65
C ASN A 607 -7.18 2.28 26.70
N TYR A 608 -6.58 3.27 27.32
CA TYR A 608 -7.24 4.15 28.28
C TYR A 608 -7.22 5.59 27.76
N GLN A 609 -8.37 6.26 27.81
CA GLN A 609 -8.54 7.64 27.34
C GLN A 609 -9.04 8.51 28.49
N TRP A 610 -8.50 9.73 28.59
CA TRP A 610 -8.93 10.73 29.56
C TRP A 610 -8.75 12.13 28.97
N SER A 611 -9.47 13.10 29.54
CA SER A 611 -9.32 14.50 29.15
C SER A 611 -8.43 15.23 30.15
N MET A 612 -7.50 16.03 29.67
CA MET A 612 -6.61 16.86 30.47
C MET A 612 -6.22 18.11 29.68
N PHE A 613 -6.14 19.28 30.35
CA PHE A 613 -5.75 20.56 29.72
C PHE A 613 -6.57 20.93 28.46
N ASN A 614 -7.87 20.72 28.49
CA ASN A 614 -8.81 20.89 27.38
C ASN A 614 -8.52 19.98 26.16
N GLY A 615 -7.61 19.01 26.27
CA GLY A 615 -7.29 18.04 25.24
C GLY A 615 -7.65 16.61 25.62
N GLN A 616 -7.53 15.72 24.65
CA GLN A 616 -7.71 14.28 24.83
C GLN A 616 -6.35 13.60 24.94
N CYS A 617 -6.19 12.84 26.02
CA CYS A 617 -5.03 11.98 26.23
C CYS A 617 -5.42 10.51 25.99
N SER A 618 -4.52 9.74 25.42
CA SER A 618 -4.66 8.28 25.40
C SER A 618 -3.34 7.60 25.74
N ILE A 619 -3.44 6.51 26.50
CA ILE A 619 -2.34 5.56 26.70
C ILE A 619 -2.76 4.20 26.17
N ARG A 620 -1.90 3.60 25.38
CA ARG A 620 -2.07 2.24 24.87
C ARG A 620 -0.92 1.38 25.35
N PHE A 621 -1.26 0.26 25.92
CA PHE A 621 -0.31 -0.75 26.38
C PHE A 621 -0.67 -2.08 25.72
N GLY A 622 0.33 -2.86 25.31
CA GLY A 622 0.04 -4.18 24.75
C GLY A 622 1.24 -5.11 24.74
N VAL A 623 0.92 -6.35 24.45
CA VAL A 623 1.88 -7.44 24.25
C VAL A 623 1.54 -8.13 22.94
N GLU A 624 2.47 -8.14 22.02
CA GLU A 624 2.40 -8.91 20.78
C GLU A 624 3.15 -10.22 20.95
N ASN A 625 2.68 -11.26 20.27
CA ASN A 625 3.27 -12.61 20.33
C ASN A 625 3.50 -13.05 21.80
N LEU A 626 2.41 -13.06 22.59
CA LEU A 626 2.45 -13.29 24.03
C LEU A 626 3.25 -14.54 24.42
N PHE A 627 3.17 -15.61 23.63
CA PHE A 627 3.81 -16.89 23.89
C PHE A 627 5.23 -17.00 23.31
N ASP A 628 5.78 -15.90 22.79
CA ASP A 628 7.15 -15.84 22.25
C ASP A 628 7.40 -16.87 21.12
N LYS A 629 6.39 -17.08 20.26
CA LYS A 629 6.47 -18.02 19.15
C LYS A 629 7.53 -17.57 18.13
N TYR A 630 8.46 -18.47 17.79
CA TYR A 630 9.33 -18.30 16.63
C TYR A 630 8.54 -18.61 15.36
N TYR A 631 8.46 -17.68 14.41
CA TYR A 631 7.74 -17.86 13.16
C TYR A 631 8.23 -16.90 12.07
N ALA A 632 8.02 -17.30 10.81
CA ALA A 632 8.11 -16.45 9.64
C ALA A 632 6.82 -16.58 8.84
N THR A 633 6.49 -15.57 8.03
CA THR A 633 5.38 -15.64 7.09
C THR A 633 5.89 -16.09 5.71
N TYR A 634 4.99 -16.49 4.82
CA TYR A 634 5.33 -16.87 3.45
C TYR A 634 5.93 -15.70 2.63
N ALA A 635 5.67 -14.46 3.03
CA ALA A 635 6.16 -13.24 2.39
C ALA A 635 7.40 -12.65 3.06
N ASP A 636 7.95 -13.32 4.07
CA ASP A 636 9.24 -12.98 4.68
C ASP A 636 10.37 -13.57 3.83
N TRP A 637 11.11 -12.72 3.14
CA TRP A 637 12.23 -13.15 2.31
C TRP A 637 13.27 -13.89 3.14
N CYS A 638 13.86 -14.94 2.58
CA CYS A 638 14.81 -15.82 3.25
C CYS A 638 14.28 -16.37 4.59
N HIS A 639 12.93 -16.44 4.75
CA HIS A 639 12.29 -16.85 6.00
C HIS A 639 12.80 -16.12 7.25
N ILE A 640 13.19 -14.85 7.12
CA ILE A 640 13.61 -14.06 8.29
C ILE A 640 12.51 -14.10 9.35
N PRO A 641 12.87 -14.44 10.62
CA PRO A 641 11.85 -14.59 11.65
C PRO A 641 11.20 -13.26 12.00
N GLN A 642 9.94 -13.32 12.37
CA GLN A 642 9.20 -12.20 12.93
C GLN A 642 9.65 -11.91 14.36
N LYS A 643 9.35 -10.69 14.87
CA LYS A 643 9.61 -10.35 16.27
C LYS A 643 9.02 -11.40 17.21
N GLY A 644 9.80 -11.82 18.21
CA GLY A 644 9.32 -12.58 19.34
C GLY A 644 8.36 -11.75 20.19
N ARG A 645 8.16 -12.12 21.47
CA ARG A 645 7.31 -11.34 22.37
C ARG A 645 7.77 -9.88 22.43
N ASN A 646 6.82 -8.96 22.20
CA ASN A 646 7.05 -7.54 22.19
C ASN A 646 6.06 -6.82 23.09
N ILE A 647 6.56 -6.08 24.07
CA ILE A 647 5.74 -5.23 24.97
C ILE A 647 5.87 -3.81 24.43
N TYR A 648 4.73 -3.12 24.28
CA TYR A 648 4.72 -1.73 23.83
C TYR A 648 3.86 -0.83 24.70
N MET A 649 4.22 0.45 24.71
CA MET A 649 3.46 1.52 25.33
C MET A 649 3.46 2.75 24.44
N ASN A 650 2.30 3.31 24.19
CA ASN A 650 2.11 4.49 23.34
C ASN A 650 1.27 5.53 24.07
N LEU A 651 1.72 6.77 24.01
CA LEU A 651 1.03 7.96 24.55
C LEU A 651 0.64 8.87 23.38
N SER A 652 -0.54 9.44 23.43
CA SER A 652 -0.93 10.54 22.55
C SER A 652 -1.70 11.62 23.32
N PHE A 653 -1.45 12.86 22.96
CA PHE A 653 -2.16 14.04 23.40
C PHE A 653 -2.66 14.79 22.18
N GLU A 654 -3.91 15.20 22.17
CA GLU A 654 -4.57 15.92 21.10
C GLU A 654 -5.34 17.10 21.70
N LEU A 655 -5.05 18.31 21.23
CA LEU A 655 -5.66 19.57 21.64
C LEU A 655 -6.62 20.08 20.56
#